data_71af23a6e76ffdf70062c8839b893ab7
#
_entry.id   71af23a6e76ffdf70062c8839b893ab7
#
_cell.length_a   1.000
_cell.length_b   1.000
_cell.length_c   1.000
_cell.angle_alpha   90.00
_cell.angle_beta   90.00
_cell.angle_gamma   90.00
#
_symmetry.space_group_name_H-M   'P 1'
#
loop_
_entity.id
_entity.type
_entity.pdbx_description
1 polymer ?
#
loop_
_entity_poly.entity_id
_entity_poly.type
_entity_poly.pdbx_seq_one_letter_code
_entity_poly.pdbx_strand_id
1 'polypeptide(L)'
;QMSVKMASFASLLRFANITGVTVPEFFSGVGDLPTGSYMTLGQVYTGDTFASVYKSKCVLIWMSNPAATRIPDAHFFWEARYNGTQVIAISPDFTPTAMHASLWLNPKPGTDSALAMAMVEVILKENLYQEAYIKEQSDLPLLVRIDSKEFLRREHLSLYGLLAVEDNVYYMWDEATNKIVQAPGTGRAIKPTGRDRRKHGTLELGDIEPALEGRWKVKTLDGEIEVTTVFELLKEQCKDFTPEKATEITGVSAQVIRETARIFANANPSMIYAGYASCKWLHGDLLQRAMLLLLALTGSTGKEGGGLQVANAPISRGMNQFGFSDIGPAFRLISGTTWDYDHGNMKELTREIYGKKLADTYDKYYQKSVSEDWFPDYSKHGWKMGIFAGNNGANWRASSNVWRKNAFDELETIVSLAPDMGVTSLHSDYVLPIAHHYERNDLMLQSRVPYLQVLNEAVAPLGESVDDWEANRRLAEAISRRATERGVAPIKDVVDGRTVRRDYKKTLELYTMEGRVQNSKDVAQFIINTSHGIPKITFEELSEKGIVRVNGVDNTAWDNEESPYHTEIVKSVVDKHPYETFTGRQQFYIDHEWFIEFGETLPTYIEPLSIKGYPLRMMMGHARHGIHSTWRDDSFLLSLQRGEPDIYVNPDDANERGVKDGDSIRIFNSAGEFFAMAHVSSGIQPSMLFMYHGWDPKMFKHGKNFGEVIPTAGLIKPTSMAGDYGHLGYQPL
;
A
#
# COMPACT_ATOMS: atom_id res chain seq x y z
N GLN A 1 -1.41 -13.62 -4.19
CA GLN A 1 -2.79 -14.11 -4.11
C GLN A 1 -3.09 -14.91 -2.85
N MET A 2 -2.08 -15.25 -2.08
CA MET A 2 -2.28 -15.80 -0.73
C MET A 2 -2.98 -14.79 0.21
N SER A 3 -2.86 -13.51 -0.03
CA SER A 3 -3.38 -12.45 0.83
C SER A 3 -4.89 -12.47 1.08
N VAL A 4 -5.64 -13.17 0.25
CA VAL A 4 -7.10 -13.31 0.42
C VAL A 4 -7.53 -14.72 0.83
N LYS A 5 -6.57 -15.65 1.02
CA LYS A 5 -6.82 -17.01 1.43
C LYS A 5 -6.34 -17.21 2.85
N MET A 6 -7.30 -17.40 3.73
CA MET A 6 -7.06 -17.22 5.15
C MET A 6 -6.32 -18.41 5.76
N ALA A 7 -6.73 -19.64 5.44
CA ALA A 7 -6.11 -20.83 6.00
C ALA A 7 -4.68 -21.04 5.47
N SER A 8 -4.46 -20.86 4.16
CA SER A 8 -3.14 -20.95 3.55
C SER A 8 -2.16 -19.95 4.13
N PHE A 9 -2.56 -18.68 4.25
CA PHE A 9 -1.69 -17.65 4.82
C PHE A 9 -1.40 -17.89 6.31
N ALA A 10 -2.42 -18.25 7.10
CA ALA A 10 -2.26 -18.56 8.51
C ALA A 10 -1.33 -19.76 8.75
N SER A 11 -1.38 -20.77 7.88
CA SER A 11 -0.50 -21.93 7.90
C SER A 11 0.97 -21.56 7.67
N LEU A 12 1.23 -20.71 6.66
CA LEU A 12 2.57 -20.18 6.39
C LEU A 12 3.08 -19.34 7.57
N LEU A 13 2.23 -18.46 8.09
CA LEU A 13 2.57 -17.60 9.22
C LEU A 13 2.93 -18.45 10.47
N ARG A 14 2.16 -19.53 10.75
CA ARG A 14 2.45 -20.45 11.84
C ARG A 14 3.77 -21.18 11.65
N PHE A 15 4.03 -21.69 10.45
CA PHE A 15 5.30 -22.35 10.14
C PHE A 15 6.50 -21.40 10.33
N ALA A 16 6.42 -20.19 9.80
CA ALA A 16 7.43 -19.16 9.98
C ALA A 16 7.67 -18.82 11.46
N ASN A 17 6.58 -18.68 12.22
CA ASN A 17 6.64 -18.35 13.64
C ASN A 17 7.34 -19.43 14.48
N ILE A 18 7.02 -20.69 14.24
CA ILE A 18 7.60 -21.83 14.98
C ILE A 18 9.07 -22.04 14.63
N THR A 19 9.41 -21.94 13.35
CA THR A 19 10.78 -22.14 12.87
C THR A 19 11.68 -20.94 13.11
N GLY A 20 11.12 -19.74 13.26
CA GLY A 20 11.88 -18.50 13.50
C GLY A 20 12.55 -17.94 12.27
N VAL A 21 12.08 -18.30 11.09
CA VAL A 21 12.60 -17.74 9.83
C VAL A 21 12.31 -16.23 9.75
N THR A 22 13.13 -15.54 8.98
CA THR A 22 12.87 -14.15 8.61
C THR A 22 11.88 -14.12 7.46
N VAL A 23 10.85 -13.30 7.57
CA VAL A 23 9.83 -13.13 6.53
C VAL A 23 9.97 -11.71 5.95
N PRO A 24 10.47 -11.57 4.72
CA PRO A 24 10.35 -10.30 4.00
C PRO A 24 8.89 -10.06 3.70
N GLU A 25 8.37 -8.92 4.13
CA GLU A 25 7.06 -8.52 3.67
C GLU A 25 7.16 -8.15 2.18
N PHE A 26 6.18 -8.54 1.38
CA PHE A 26 6.27 -8.41 -0.07
C PHE A 26 5.60 -7.14 -0.62
N PHE A 27 4.81 -6.46 0.19
CA PHE A 27 4.05 -5.30 -0.27
C PHE A 27 4.92 -4.09 -0.56
N SER A 28 5.93 -3.81 0.27
CA SER A 28 6.84 -2.68 0.03
C SER A 28 7.70 -2.89 -1.21
N GLY A 29 8.15 -4.13 -1.45
CA GLY A 29 8.94 -4.46 -2.63
C GLY A 29 8.22 -4.29 -3.97
N VAL A 30 6.87 -4.22 -3.97
CA VAL A 30 6.04 -3.91 -5.13
C VAL A 30 5.33 -2.56 -5.03
N GLY A 31 5.54 -1.82 -3.94
CA GLY A 31 4.90 -0.54 -3.71
C GLY A 31 3.38 -0.62 -3.48
N ASP A 32 2.86 -1.73 -2.96
CA ASP A 32 1.42 -1.95 -2.77
C ASP A 32 0.90 -1.42 -1.42
N LEU A 33 1.77 -0.97 -0.52
CA LEU A 33 1.33 -0.37 0.73
C LEU A 33 0.89 1.07 0.51
N PRO A 34 -0.31 1.45 0.96
CA PRO A 34 -0.83 2.80 0.82
C PRO A 34 -0.22 3.73 1.88
N THR A 35 1.06 4.07 1.70
CA THR A 35 1.87 4.83 2.66
C THR A 35 1.31 6.20 2.97
N GLY A 36 0.78 6.91 1.99
CA GLY A 36 0.14 8.21 2.22
C GLY A 36 -1.10 8.09 3.10
N SER A 37 -1.88 7.01 2.95
CA SER A 37 -3.00 6.70 3.83
C SER A 37 -2.54 6.43 5.26
N TYR A 38 -1.46 5.67 5.40
CA TYR A 38 -0.85 5.39 6.69
C TYR A 38 -0.41 6.66 7.43
N MET A 39 0.34 7.52 6.74
CA MET A 39 0.85 8.77 7.29
C MET A 39 -0.28 9.70 7.71
N THR A 40 -1.35 9.77 6.91
CA THR A 40 -2.45 10.71 7.13
C THR A 40 -3.48 10.22 8.13
N LEU A 41 -3.83 8.93 8.10
CA LEU A 41 -4.92 8.37 8.89
C LEU A 41 -4.46 7.42 10.01
N GLY A 42 -3.18 7.04 10.02
CA GLY A 42 -2.65 6.03 10.93
C GLY A 42 -3.15 4.61 10.62
N GLN A 43 -3.73 4.40 9.45
CA GLN A 43 -4.31 3.13 9.02
C GLN A 43 -3.94 2.80 7.58
N VAL A 44 -3.54 1.55 7.33
CA VAL A 44 -3.31 1.06 5.95
C VAL A 44 -4.63 0.92 5.21
N TYR A 45 -5.63 0.43 5.92
CA TYR A 45 -6.89 0.04 5.35
C TYR A 45 -7.90 1.16 5.52
N THR A 46 -8.28 1.73 4.40
CA THR A 46 -9.33 2.72 4.30
C THR A 46 -10.31 2.24 3.26
N GLY A 47 -11.54 2.22 3.58
CA GLY A 47 -12.55 1.77 2.64
C GLY A 47 -13.84 1.39 3.32
N ASP A 48 -14.88 1.39 2.54
CA ASP A 48 -16.22 1.02 2.91
C ASP A 48 -16.68 -0.14 2.01
N THR A 49 -17.87 -0.66 2.22
CA THR A 49 -18.46 -1.63 1.29
C THR A 49 -18.61 -1.04 -0.12
N PHE A 50 -18.59 -1.88 -1.15
CA PHE A 50 -18.85 -1.39 -2.51
C PHE A 50 -20.20 -0.71 -2.66
N ALA A 51 -21.20 -1.16 -1.91
CA ALA A 51 -22.53 -0.56 -1.92
C ALA A 51 -22.53 0.90 -1.46
N SER A 52 -21.54 1.35 -0.70
CA SER A 52 -21.42 2.75 -0.27
C SER A 52 -21.32 3.72 -1.46
N VAL A 53 -20.84 3.26 -2.62
CA VAL A 53 -20.75 4.10 -3.83
C VAL A 53 -22.14 4.65 -4.26
N TYR A 54 -23.23 3.94 -3.96
CA TYR A 54 -24.60 4.42 -4.25
C TYR A 54 -25.00 5.65 -3.43
N LYS A 55 -24.30 5.93 -2.34
CA LYS A 55 -24.49 7.14 -1.52
C LYS A 55 -23.59 8.29 -1.97
N SER A 56 -22.59 8.03 -2.79
CA SER A 56 -21.68 9.05 -3.29
C SER A 56 -22.35 9.95 -4.32
N LYS A 57 -22.05 11.24 -4.31
CA LYS A 57 -22.48 12.18 -5.35
C LYS A 57 -21.40 12.41 -6.42
N CYS A 58 -20.14 12.18 -6.07
CA CYS A 58 -19.02 12.22 -7.01
C CYS A 58 -18.00 11.12 -6.65
N VAL A 59 -17.58 10.37 -7.65
CA VAL A 59 -16.52 9.36 -7.52
C VAL A 59 -15.39 9.68 -8.50
N LEU A 60 -14.20 9.93 -7.99
CA LEU A 60 -12.99 9.97 -8.80
C LEU A 60 -12.39 8.56 -8.85
N ILE A 61 -12.43 7.91 -10.00
CA ILE A 61 -11.71 6.65 -10.23
C ILE A 61 -10.30 7.02 -10.70
N TRP A 62 -9.34 6.97 -9.79
CA TRP A 62 -8.00 7.50 -10.01
C TRP A 62 -6.95 6.39 -10.09
N MET A 63 -6.17 6.36 -11.18
CA MET A 63 -5.15 5.33 -11.44
C MET A 63 -5.68 3.91 -11.27
N SER A 64 -6.94 3.69 -11.62
CA SER A 64 -7.63 2.42 -11.49
C SER A 64 -8.48 2.12 -12.72
N ASN A 65 -8.55 0.85 -13.09
CA ASN A 65 -9.34 0.39 -14.24
C ASN A 65 -10.26 -0.78 -13.84
N PRO A 66 -11.29 -0.52 -12.98
CA PRO A 66 -12.18 -1.59 -12.48
C PRO A 66 -12.89 -2.34 -13.59
N ALA A 67 -13.23 -1.72 -14.71
CA ALA A 67 -13.86 -2.39 -15.85
C ALA A 67 -13.00 -3.49 -16.49
N ALA A 68 -11.68 -3.48 -16.27
CA ALA A 68 -10.77 -4.52 -16.75
C ALA A 68 -10.18 -5.38 -15.61
N THR A 69 -9.91 -4.78 -14.44
CA THR A 69 -9.12 -5.42 -13.39
C THR A 69 -9.92 -5.83 -12.17
N ARG A 70 -11.16 -5.32 -12.07
CA ARG A 70 -12.14 -5.66 -11.03
C ARG A 70 -13.54 -5.71 -11.60
N ILE A 71 -13.70 -6.54 -12.61
CA ILE A 71 -14.91 -6.63 -13.44
C ILE A 71 -16.20 -6.79 -12.61
N PRO A 72 -16.24 -7.64 -11.56
CA PRO A 72 -17.43 -7.76 -10.72
C PRO A 72 -17.78 -6.48 -9.95
N ASP A 73 -16.82 -5.59 -9.71
CA ASP A 73 -17.03 -4.36 -8.93
C ASP A 73 -17.46 -3.20 -9.83
N ALA A 74 -17.21 -3.28 -11.13
CA ALA A 74 -17.42 -2.16 -12.05
C ALA A 74 -18.90 -1.73 -12.17
N HIS A 75 -19.84 -2.66 -12.07
CA HIS A 75 -21.25 -2.36 -12.18
C HIS A 75 -21.74 -1.39 -11.10
N PHE A 76 -21.17 -1.42 -9.87
CA PHE A 76 -21.54 -0.49 -8.80
C PHE A 76 -21.33 0.98 -9.22
N PHE A 77 -20.24 1.28 -9.93
CA PHE A 77 -19.96 2.64 -10.42
C PHE A 77 -20.92 3.05 -11.52
N TRP A 78 -21.27 2.14 -12.42
CA TRP A 78 -22.18 2.43 -13.53
C TRP A 78 -23.62 2.61 -13.07
N GLU A 79 -24.05 1.78 -12.13
CA GLU A 79 -25.39 1.91 -11.51
C GLU A 79 -25.49 3.20 -10.70
N ALA A 80 -24.44 3.56 -9.93
CA ALA A 80 -24.39 4.85 -9.24
C ALA A 80 -24.47 6.02 -10.23
N ARG A 81 -23.75 5.93 -11.36
CA ARG A 81 -23.82 6.95 -12.43
C ARG A 81 -25.23 7.08 -13.01
N TYR A 82 -25.92 5.99 -13.27
CA TYR A 82 -27.30 6.02 -13.75
C TYR A 82 -28.26 6.66 -12.74
N ASN A 83 -27.91 6.61 -11.46
CA ASN A 83 -28.65 7.25 -10.37
C ASN A 83 -28.17 8.69 -10.07
N GLY A 84 -27.34 9.28 -10.92
CA GLY A 84 -26.95 10.70 -10.85
C GLY A 84 -25.58 10.98 -10.24
N THR A 85 -24.85 9.97 -9.76
CA THR A 85 -23.47 10.15 -9.29
C THR A 85 -22.56 10.60 -10.44
N GLN A 86 -21.74 11.61 -10.22
CA GLN A 86 -20.70 12.00 -11.17
C GLN A 86 -19.53 11.03 -11.05
N VAL A 87 -19.31 10.20 -12.07
CA VAL A 87 -18.18 9.27 -12.13
C VAL A 87 -17.12 9.82 -13.05
N ILE A 88 -15.97 10.19 -12.50
CA ILE A 88 -14.87 10.83 -13.22
C ILE A 88 -13.67 9.87 -13.22
N ALA A 89 -13.18 9.50 -14.40
CA ALA A 89 -11.98 8.67 -14.54
C ALA A 89 -10.74 9.56 -14.69
N ILE A 90 -9.68 9.26 -13.94
CA ILE A 90 -8.39 9.94 -14.02
C ILE A 90 -7.33 8.87 -14.31
N SER A 91 -6.87 8.83 -15.55
CA SER A 91 -5.88 7.87 -16.05
C SER A 91 -5.18 8.41 -17.29
N PRO A 92 -3.89 8.09 -17.50
CA PRO A 92 -3.13 8.59 -18.66
C PRO A 92 -3.57 7.97 -19.99
N ASP A 93 -4.23 6.82 -19.96
CA ASP A 93 -4.74 6.09 -21.12
C ASP A 93 -6.26 6.02 -21.11
N PHE A 94 -6.86 5.88 -22.31
CA PHE A 94 -8.31 5.73 -22.48
C PHE A 94 -8.72 4.29 -22.21
N THR A 95 -8.98 4.01 -20.95
CA THR A 95 -9.33 2.68 -20.44
C THR A 95 -10.80 2.32 -20.68
N PRO A 96 -11.18 1.01 -20.59
CA PRO A 96 -12.59 0.62 -20.52
C PRO A 96 -13.36 1.33 -19.38
N THR A 97 -12.71 1.69 -18.29
CA THR A 97 -13.33 2.50 -17.22
C THR A 97 -13.60 3.93 -17.70
N ALA A 98 -12.68 4.54 -18.41
CA ALA A 98 -12.85 5.89 -18.97
C ALA A 98 -14.01 5.96 -19.97
N MET A 99 -14.23 4.90 -20.75
CA MET A 99 -15.38 4.82 -21.70
C MET A 99 -16.75 4.97 -21.01
N HIS A 100 -16.84 4.55 -19.77
CA HIS A 100 -18.09 4.56 -19.00
C HIS A 100 -18.18 5.73 -18.00
N ALA A 101 -17.15 6.54 -17.88
CA ALA A 101 -17.14 7.69 -16.99
C ALA A 101 -17.97 8.86 -17.56
N SER A 102 -18.40 9.78 -16.69
CA SER A 102 -19.03 11.04 -17.07
C SER A 102 -18.02 12.03 -17.67
N LEU A 103 -16.77 11.95 -17.19
CA LEU A 103 -15.64 12.77 -17.60
C LEU A 103 -14.36 11.95 -17.48
N TRP A 104 -13.43 12.17 -18.39
CA TRP A 104 -12.10 11.58 -18.35
C TRP A 104 -11.03 12.67 -18.36
N LEU A 105 -10.13 12.61 -17.37
CA LEU A 105 -8.93 13.44 -17.29
C LEU A 105 -7.72 12.56 -17.60
N ASN A 106 -6.84 13.03 -18.46
CA ASN A 106 -5.65 12.28 -18.90
C ASN A 106 -4.33 13.01 -18.54
N PRO A 107 -3.97 13.05 -17.25
CA PRO A 107 -2.70 13.64 -16.87
C PRO A 107 -1.53 12.84 -17.47
N LYS A 108 -0.42 13.53 -17.74
CA LYS A 108 0.83 12.86 -18.11
C LYS A 108 1.25 11.91 -16.98
N PRO A 109 1.82 10.73 -17.28
CA PRO A 109 2.23 9.77 -16.27
C PRO A 109 3.13 10.39 -15.19
N GLY A 110 2.75 10.21 -13.91
CA GLY A 110 3.50 10.70 -12.75
C GLY A 110 3.23 12.15 -12.36
N THR A 111 2.27 12.83 -13.00
CA THR A 111 1.92 14.22 -12.68
C THR A 111 0.63 14.35 -11.87
N ASP A 112 0.10 13.25 -11.40
CA ASP A 112 -1.18 13.17 -10.68
C ASP A 112 -1.21 14.02 -9.39
N SER A 113 -0.08 14.11 -8.69
CA SER A 113 0.02 14.96 -7.50
C SER A 113 -0.15 16.45 -7.83
N ALA A 114 0.38 16.91 -8.98
CA ALA A 114 0.18 18.28 -9.45
C ALA A 114 -1.29 18.55 -9.77
N LEU A 115 -1.98 17.60 -10.39
CA LEU A 115 -3.43 17.68 -10.62
C LEU A 115 -4.21 17.79 -9.31
N ALA A 116 -3.90 16.91 -8.33
CA ALA A 116 -4.56 16.93 -7.02
C ALA A 116 -4.33 18.26 -6.29
N MET A 117 -3.09 18.76 -6.28
CA MET A 117 -2.75 20.03 -5.62
C MET A 117 -3.40 21.24 -6.31
N ALA A 118 -3.56 21.20 -7.64
CA ALA A 118 -4.31 22.23 -8.35
C ALA A 118 -5.80 22.21 -8.01
N MET A 119 -6.39 21.04 -7.80
CA MET A 119 -7.76 20.95 -7.30
C MET A 119 -7.86 21.49 -5.86
N VAL A 120 -6.86 21.23 -5.02
CA VAL A 120 -6.75 21.81 -3.66
C VAL A 120 -6.69 23.34 -3.74
N GLU A 121 -5.87 23.90 -4.65
CA GLU A 121 -5.79 25.37 -4.83
C GLU A 121 -7.15 25.98 -5.17
N VAL A 122 -7.88 25.39 -6.09
CA VAL A 122 -9.22 25.86 -6.45
C VAL A 122 -10.18 25.83 -5.25
N ILE A 123 -10.17 24.74 -4.49
CA ILE A 123 -11.02 24.58 -3.29
C ILE A 123 -10.69 25.63 -2.24
N LEU A 124 -9.41 25.89 -1.98
CA LEU A 124 -8.96 26.90 -1.01
C LEU A 124 -9.29 28.31 -1.48
N LYS A 125 -8.99 28.65 -2.73
CA LYS A 125 -9.17 29.99 -3.29
C LYS A 125 -10.65 30.39 -3.41
N GLU A 126 -11.51 29.42 -3.71
CA GLU A 126 -12.94 29.65 -3.85
C GLU A 126 -13.72 29.40 -2.54
N ASN A 127 -13.03 29.11 -1.44
CA ASN A 127 -13.59 28.82 -0.11
C ASN A 127 -14.65 27.69 -0.14
N LEU A 128 -14.36 26.63 -0.90
CA LEU A 128 -15.26 25.49 -1.04
C LEU A 128 -15.01 24.39 0.02
N TYR A 129 -14.17 24.66 1.02
CA TYR A 129 -13.85 23.70 2.07
C TYR A 129 -14.84 23.75 3.24
N GLN A 130 -14.91 22.65 3.99
CA GLN A 130 -15.76 22.50 5.16
C GLN A 130 -14.99 22.89 6.43
N GLU A 131 -15.07 24.18 6.82
CA GLU A 131 -14.25 24.76 7.87
C GLU A 131 -14.37 24.02 9.21
N ALA A 132 -15.59 23.77 9.69
CA ALA A 132 -15.81 23.07 10.95
C ALA A 132 -15.18 21.66 10.95
N TYR A 133 -15.25 20.97 9.82
CA TYR A 133 -14.64 19.64 9.69
C TYR A 133 -13.12 19.69 9.77
N ILE A 134 -12.46 20.57 9.02
CA ILE A 134 -11.00 20.63 9.03
C ILE A 134 -10.43 21.13 10.35
N LYS A 135 -11.13 22.03 11.04
CA LYS A 135 -10.74 22.52 12.37
C LYS A 135 -10.72 21.40 13.42
N GLU A 136 -11.67 20.47 13.36
CA GLU A 136 -11.79 19.38 14.32
C GLU A 136 -10.97 18.17 13.91
N GLN A 137 -11.07 17.74 12.64
CA GLN A 137 -10.63 16.41 12.21
C GLN A 137 -9.19 16.37 11.65
N SER A 138 -8.62 17.52 11.32
CA SER A 138 -7.29 17.60 10.69
C SER A 138 -6.26 18.35 11.52
N ASP A 139 -5.00 18.21 11.15
CA ASP A 139 -3.88 18.97 11.73
C ASP A 139 -3.74 20.39 11.16
N LEU A 140 -4.62 20.78 10.24
CA LEU A 140 -4.56 22.10 9.59
C LEU A 140 -4.57 23.30 10.55
N PRO A 141 -5.28 23.30 11.70
CA PRO A 141 -5.21 24.38 12.68
C PRO A 141 -4.02 24.28 13.65
N LEU A 142 -3.20 23.24 13.59
CA LEU A 142 -2.06 23.10 14.51
C LEU A 142 -0.96 24.10 14.18
N LEU A 143 -0.26 24.55 15.23
CA LEU A 143 0.81 25.53 15.12
C LEU A 143 2.14 24.89 14.76
N VAL A 144 2.82 25.49 13.79
CA VAL A 144 4.16 25.14 13.31
C VAL A 144 5.11 26.32 13.57
N ARG A 145 6.29 26.03 14.06
CA ARG A 145 7.40 26.96 14.22
C ARG A 145 7.95 27.35 12.85
N ILE A 146 8.10 28.63 12.59
CA ILE A 146 8.63 29.14 11.31
C ILE A 146 10.14 28.90 11.19
N ASP A 147 10.85 28.98 12.32
CA ASP A 147 12.31 28.83 12.37
C ASP A 147 12.80 27.39 12.11
N SER A 148 12.21 26.40 12.78
CA SER A 148 12.63 24.99 12.68
C SER A 148 11.76 24.14 11.74
N LYS A 149 10.57 24.62 11.35
CA LYS A 149 9.53 23.88 10.63
C LYS A 149 8.97 22.68 11.40
N GLU A 150 9.13 22.66 12.71
CA GLU A 150 8.53 21.66 13.59
C GLU A 150 7.19 22.14 14.12
N PHE A 151 6.31 21.20 14.46
CA PHE A 151 5.13 21.57 15.23
C PHE A 151 5.51 22.21 16.56
N LEU A 152 4.71 23.19 17.01
CA LEU A 152 4.84 23.70 18.38
C LEU A 152 4.39 22.62 19.36
N ARG A 153 5.33 22.12 20.20
CA ARG A 153 5.09 21.06 21.18
C ARG A 153 5.30 21.55 22.60
N ARG A 154 4.80 20.76 23.57
CA ARG A 154 4.95 21.05 25.02
C ARG A 154 6.40 21.22 25.45
N GLU A 155 7.31 20.46 24.91
CA GLU A 155 8.75 20.52 25.18
C GLU A 155 9.38 21.88 24.84
N HIS A 156 8.84 22.58 23.86
CA HIS A 156 9.28 23.92 23.50
C HIS A 156 8.85 25.01 24.51
N LEU A 157 7.77 24.75 25.24
CA LEU A 157 7.12 25.77 26.07
C LEU A 157 7.57 25.76 27.55
N SER A 158 8.04 24.64 28.07
CA SER A 158 8.44 24.56 29.48
C SER A 158 9.41 23.41 29.78
N LEU A 159 10.27 23.60 30.78
CA LEU A 159 11.16 22.57 31.31
C LEU A 159 10.38 21.34 31.82
N TYR A 160 9.16 21.54 32.33
CA TYR A 160 8.30 20.43 32.73
C TYR A 160 7.89 19.60 31.53
N GLY A 161 7.71 20.21 30.36
CA GLY A 161 7.43 19.51 29.11
C GLY A 161 8.55 18.60 28.65
N LEU A 162 9.82 18.94 28.91
CA LEU A 162 10.97 18.08 28.63
C LEU A 162 11.04 16.82 29.49
N LEU A 163 10.41 16.86 30.67
CA LEU A 163 10.39 15.75 31.62
C LEU A 163 9.08 14.94 31.59
N ALA A 164 8.11 15.38 30.77
CA ALA A 164 6.82 14.74 30.70
C ALA A 164 6.91 13.38 29.99
N VAL A 165 6.17 12.40 30.52
CA VAL A 165 6.08 11.05 29.96
C VAL A 165 5.18 11.03 28.70
N GLU A 166 4.39 12.09 28.50
CA GLU A 166 3.48 12.23 27.37
C GLU A 166 4.12 13.02 26.24
N ASP A 167 4.46 12.34 25.17
CA ASP A 167 4.94 12.92 23.92
C ASP A 167 3.79 13.45 23.05
N ASN A 168 4.12 14.21 22.02
CA ASN A 168 3.20 14.65 20.97
C ASN A 168 1.99 15.45 21.49
N VAL A 169 2.22 16.39 22.38
CA VAL A 169 1.26 17.42 22.74
C VAL A 169 1.42 18.63 21.85
N TYR A 170 0.42 18.90 21.03
CA TYR A 170 0.38 19.96 20.03
C TYR A 170 -0.53 21.10 20.44
N TYR A 171 -0.41 22.24 19.81
CA TYR A 171 -1.10 23.48 20.17
C TYR A 171 -1.83 24.09 18.97
N MET A 172 -2.93 24.79 19.29
CA MET A 172 -3.72 25.61 18.38
C MET A 172 -3.71 27.06 18.88
N TRP A 173 -4.00 27.99 18.00
CA TRP A 173 -4.35 29.37 18.40
C TRP A 173 -5.85 29.45 18.54
N ASP A 174 -6.31 29.81 19.72
CA ASP A 174 -7.72 30.02 20.02
C ASP A 174 -8.12 31.45 19.78
N GLU A 175 -8.99 31.72 18.82
CA GLU A 175 -9.46 33.05 18.46
C GLU A 175 -10.34 33.65 19.56
N ALA A 176 -11.09 32.84 20.31
CA ALA A 176 -11.95 33.31 21.38
C ALA A 176 -11.16 33.94 22.55
N THR A 177 -10.03 33.33 22.92
CA THR A 177 -9.18 33.81 24.02
C THR A 177 -7.94 34.56 23.57
N ASN A 178 -7.63 34.55 22.28
CA ASN A 178 -6.43 35.12 21.67
C ASN A 178 -5.14 34.57 22.32
N LYS A 179 -5.07 33.22 22.50
CA LYS A 179 -3.95 32.53 23.16
C LYS A 179 -3.71 31.17 22.51
N ILE A 180 -2.51 30.62 22.77
CA ILE A 180 -2.24 29.23 22.49
C ILE A 180 -3.00 28.33 23.49
N VAL A 181 -3.62 27.27 22.97
CA VAL A 181 -4.32 26.23 23.75
C VAL A 181 -3.84 24.86 23.33
N GLN A 182 -3.83 23.91 24.24
CA GLN A 182 -3.53 22.53 23.88
C GLN A 182 -4.62 21.98 22.95
N ALA A 183 -4.22 21.37 21.86
CA ALA A 183 -5.15 20.75 20.92
C ALA A 183 -5.79 19.49 21.58
N PRO A 184 -7.12 19.36 21.56
CA PRO A 184 -7.80 18.16 22.06
C PRO A 184 -7.33 16.90 21.29
N GLY A 185 -7.31 15.75 21.96
CA GLY A 185 -6.91 14.46 21.35
C GLY A 185 -5.42 14.27 21.12
N THR A 186 -4.57 15.21 21.62
CA THR A 186 -3.10 15.10 21.59
C THR A 186 -2.56 14.57 22.91
N GLY A 187 -1.25 14.28 23.00
CA GLY A 187 -0.60 13.81 24.22
C GLY A 187 -0.62 12.28 24.36
N ARG A 188 -0.31 11.57 23.30
CA ARG A 188 -0.15 10.12 23.33
C ARG A 188 1.23 9.74 23.82
N ALA A 189 1.29 8.86 24.82
CA ALA A 189 2.51 8.14 25.14
C ALA A 189 2.80 7.14 24.02
N ILE A 190 3.79 7.41 23.19
CA ILE A 190 4.29 6.44 22.23
C ILE A 190 5.33 5.61 22.96
N LYS A 191 5.02 4.32 23.20
CA LYS A 191 6.04 3.38 23.65
C LYS A 191 6.83 2.86 22.46
N PRO A 192 8.12 2.55 22.62
CA PRO A 192 8.96 1.99 21.56
C PRO A 192 8.40 0.72 20.91
N THR A 193 7.47 0.04 21.55
CA THR A 193 6.82 -1.18 21.03
C THR A 193 5.53 -0.92 20.24
N GLY A 194 5.11 0.32 20.07
CA GLY A 194 3.93 0.71 19.26
C GLY A 194 2.58 0.12 19.68
N ARG A 195 2.51 -0.65 20.75
CA ARG A 195 1.31 -1.43 21.10
C ARG A 195 0.51 -0.91 22.28
N ASP A 196 1.07 -0.06 23.10
CA ASP A 196 0.35 0.55 24.22
C ASP A 196 -0.19 1.92 23.84
N ARG A 197 -1.26 1.90 23.04
CA ARG A 197 -1.94 3.10 22.55
C ARG A 197 -2.98 3.53 23.55
N ARG A 198 -2.58 4.27 24.55
CA ARG A 198 -3.54 4.93 25.44
C ARG A 198 -4.14 6.09 24.67
N LYS A 199 -5.38 5.92 24.22
CA LYS A 199 -6.16 6.99 23.60
C LYS A 199 -6.56 7.96 24.72
N HIS A 200 -5.92 9.10 24.76
CA HIS A 200 -6.28 10.16 25.68
C HIS A 200 -7.16 11.19 24.95
N GLY A 201 -8.33 11.43 25.53
CA GLY A 201 -9.19 12.53 25.11
C GLY A 201 -10.05 12.27 23.87
N THR A 202 -10.62 13.34 23.40
CA THR A 202 -11.55 13.41 22.27
C THR A 202 -11.05 14.46 21.28
N LEU A 203 -11.52 14.39 20.03
CA LEU A 203 -11.30 15.45 19.04
C LEU A 203 -12.25 16.65 19.21
N GLU A 204 -13.25 16.54 20.09
CA GLU A 204 -14.19 17.62 20.32
C GLU A 204 -13.46 18.91 20.74
N LEU A 205 -13.74 19.99 20.05
CA LEU A 205 -13.11 21.28 20.33
C LEU A 205 -13.67 21.97 21.57
N GLY A 206 -14.92 21.64 21.97
CA GLY A 206 -15.60 22.34 23.06
C GLY A 206 -15.76 23.83 22.76
N ASP A 207 -15.26 24.67 23.66
CA ASP A 207 -15.30 26.14 23.53
C ASP A 207 -14.09 26.72 22.75
N ILE A 208 -13.21 25.88 22.20
CA ILE A 208 -12.06 26.33 21.44
C ILE A 208 -12.50 26.72 20.03
N GLU A 209 -12.12 27.92 19.59
CA GLU A 209 -12.28 28.42 18.23
C GLU A 209 -10.92 28.43 17.52
N PRO A 210 -10.46 27.34 16.90
CA PRO A 210 -9.14 27.30 16.30
C PRO A 210 -9.02 28.22 15.11
N ALA A 211 -7.96 29.05 15.10
CA ALA A 211 -7.58 29.80 13.92
C ALA A 211 -7.10 28.88 12.81
N LEU A 212 -7.44 29.19 11.56
CA LEU A 212 -6.88 28.55 10.37
C LEU A 212 -5.76 29.41 9.76
N GLU A 213 -5.85 30.70 9.85
CA GLU A 213 -4.91 31.67 9.24
C GLU A 213 -4.32 32.58 10.31
N GLY A 214 -3.08 33.00 10.13
CA GLY A 214 -2.41 33.95 10.97
C GLY A 214 -0.99 33.58 11.34
N ARG A 215 -0.29 34.58 11.92
CA ARG A 215 1.07 34.43 12.46
C ARG A 215 1.13 35.09 13.83
N TRP A 216 1.71 34.39 14.78
CA TRP A 216 1.76 34.85 16.18
C TRP A 216 3.15 34.64 16.75
N LYS A 217 3.48 35.51 17.72
CA LYS A 217 4.69 35.36 18.53
C LYS A 217 4.37 34.58 19.79
N VAL A 218 5.12 33.54 20.05
CA VAL A 218 4.97 32.65 21.20
C VAL A 218 6.27 32.62 21.98
N LYS A 219 6.17 32.75 23.30
CA LYS A 219 7.32 32.61 24.20
C LYS A 219 7.62 31.15 24.44
N THR A 220 8.84 30.73 24.13
CA THR A 220 9.36 29.36 24.33
C THR A 220 10.57 29.38 25.24
N LEU A 221 11.14 28.18 25.51
CA LEU A 221 12.40 28.07 26.25
C LEU A 221 13.57 28.69 25.52
N ASP A 222 13.56 28.70 24.18
CA ASP A 222 14.60 29.29 23.33
C ASP A 222 14.41 30.79 23.08
N GLY A 223 13.37 31.40 23.64
CA GLY A 223 13.02 32.80 23.46
C GLY A 223 11.66 33.00 22.79
N GLU A 224 11.44 34.17 22.22
CA GLU A 224 10.23 34.47 21.45
C GLU A 224 10.41 33.98 20.00
N ILE A 225 9.52 33.13 19.55
CA ILE A 225 9.52 32.60 18.18
C ILE A 225 8.22 32.97 17.46
N GLU A 226 8.26 32.94 16.14
CA GLU A 226 7.06 33.09 15.30
C GLU A 226 6.49 31.73 14.96
N VAL A 227 5.15 31.59 15.05
CA VAL A 227 4.40 30.39 14.69
C VAL A 227 3.29 30.73 13.70
N THR A 228 2.89 29.76 12.92
CA THR A 228 1.74 29.84 11.99
C THR A 228 0.99 28.51 11.99
N THR A 229 -0.17 28.45 11.34
CA THR A 229 -0.93 27.21 11.20
C THR A 229 -0.43 26.39 10.00
N VAL A 230 -0.69 25.08 10.04
CA VAL A 230 -0.48 24.21 8.87
C VAL A 230 -1.33 24.70 7.68
N PHE A 231 -2.54 25.19 7.91
CA PHE A 231 -3.43 25.71 6.88
C PHE A 231 -2.84 26.91 6.14
N GLU A 232 -2.23 27.85 6.87
CA GLU A 232 -1.54 29.01 6.26
C GLU A 232 -0.36 28.55 5.38
N LEU A 233 0.45 27.59 5.87
CA LEU A 233 1.54 27.01 5.09
C LEU A 233 1.02 26.31 3.83
N LEU A 234 -0.10 25.60 3.92
CA LEU A 234 -0.75 24.96 2.79
C LEU A 234 -1.23 25.99 1.75
N LYS A 235 -1.86 27.07 2.18
CA LYS A 235 -2.27 28.17 1.28
C LYS A 235 -1.07 28.81 0.58
N GLU A 236 0.04 28.99 1.28
CA GLU A 236 1.27 29.53 0.68
C GLU A 236 1.81 28.58 -0.40
N GLN A 237 1.89 27.29 -0.10
CA GLN A 237 2.37 26.27 -1.03
C GLN A 237 1.47 26.13 -2.27
N CYS A 238 0.16 26.21 -2.10
CA CYS A 238 -0.79 26.06 -3.20
C CYS A 238 -0.69 27.16 -4.26
N LYS A 239 -0.07 28.30 -3.97
CA LYS A 239 0.22 29.36 -4.97
C LYS A 239 1.09 28.85 -6.13
N ASP A 240 1.82 27.76 -5.92
CA ASP A 240 2.63 27.11 -6.94
C ASP A 240 1.86 26.11 -7.78
N PHE A 241 0.62 25.79 -7.43
CA PHE A 241 -0.22 24.80 -8.08
C PHE A 241 -1.51 25.38 -8.68
N THR A 242 -1.44 26.60 -9.27
CA THR A 242 -2.62 27.11 -9.98
C THR A 242 -3.01 26.20 -11.15
N PRO A 243 -4.29 26.13 -11.53
CA PRO A 243 -4.72 25.31 -12.68
C PRO A 243 -3.93 25.57 -13.97
N GLU A 244 -3.46 26.81 -14.18
CA GLU A 244 -2.63 27.17 -15.33
C GLU A 244 -1.26 26.48 -15.26
N LYS A 245 -0.56 26.59 -14.12
CA LYS A 245 0.73 25.91 -13.90
C LYS A 245 0.56 24.41 -13.99
N ALA A 246 -0.51 23.87 -13.41
CA ALA A 246 -0.81 22.44 -13.48
C ALA A 246 -1.10 21.96 -14.90
N THR A 247 -1.67 22.81 -15.77
CA THR A 247 -1.86 22.48 -17.19
C THR A 247 -0.52 22.24 -17.90
N GLU A 248 0.49 23.06 -17.61
CA GLU A 248 1.84 22.90 -18.19
C GLU A 248 2.48 21.55 -17.77
N ILE A 249 2.28 21.17 -16.50
CA ILE A 249 2.80 19.93 -15.93
C ILE A 249 2.02 18.72 -16.43
N THR A 250 0.71 18.75 -16.28
CA THR A 250 -0.15 17.56 -16.46
C THR A 250 -0.69 17.39 -17.87
N GLY A 251 -0.77 18.45 -18.65
CA GLY A 251 -1.47 18.48 -19.94
C GLY A 251 -2.99 18.59 -19.83
N VAL A 252 -3.57 18.53 -18.64
CA VAL A 252 -5.02 18.71 -18.43
C VAL A 252 -5.35 20.20 -18.43
N SER A 253 -6.38 20.63 -19.18
CA SER A 253 -6.70 22.05 -19.28
C SER A 253 -7.13 22.65 -17.94
N ALA A 254 -6.74 23.90 -17.69
CA ALA A 254 -7.08 24.64 -16.46
C ALA A 254 -8.59 24.73 -16.22
N GLN A 255 -9.37 24.82 -17.27
CA GLN A 255 -10.83 24.82 -17.17
C GLN A 255 -11.36 23.49 -16.61
N VAL A 256 -10.89 22.35 -17.16
CA VAL A 256 -11.30 21.01 -16.72
C VAL A 256 -10.88 20.77 -15.27
N ILE A 257 -9.67 21.22 -14.87
CA ILE A 257 -9.20 21.13 -13.49
C ILE A 257 -10.17 21.89 -12.55
N ARG A 258 -10.52 23.14 -12.88
CA ARG A 258 -11.47 23.93 -12.06
C ARG A 258 -12.85 23.30 -11.98
N GLU A 259 -13.38 22.86 -13.12
CA GLU A 259 -14.69 22.20 -13.16
C GLU A 259 -14.71 20.95 -12.32
N THR A 260 -13.68 20.10 -12.44
CA THR A 260 -13.54 18.87 -11.64
C THR A 260 -13.44 19.18 -10.15
N ALA A 261 -12.63 20.16 -9.76
CA ALA A 261 -12.50 20.58 -8.37
C ALA A 261 -13.83 21.07 -7.77
N ARG A 262 -14.58 21.90 -8.53
CA ARG A 262 -15.91 22.40 -8.12
C ARG A 262 -16.94 21.28 -8.03
N ILE A 263 -16.97 20.36 -9.01
CA ILE A 263 -17.86 19.18 -8.97
C ILE A 263 -17.58 18.37 -7.72
N PHE A 264 -16.29 18.09 -7.46
CA PHE A 264 -15.87 17.29 -6.32
C PHE A 264 -16.19 17.97 -4.98
N ALA A 265 -15.93 19.26 -4.85
CA ALA A 265 -16.14 20.01 -3.62
C ALA A 265 -17.62 20.20 -3.27
N ASN A 266 -18.47 20.39 -4.29
CA ASN A 266 -19.91 20.56 -4.08
C ASN A 266 -20.70 19.25 -3.94
N ALA A 267 -20.07 18.12 -4.28
CA ALA A 267 -20.64 16.80 -4.15
C ALA A 267 -20.28 16.20 -2.79
N ASN A 268 -21.07 16.47 -1.76
CA ASN A 268 -20.84 15.91 -0.43
C ASN A 268 -21.91 14.84 -0.13
N PRO A 269 -21.52 13.55 0.08
CA PRO A 269 -20.16 13.03 0.12
C PRO A 269 -19.53 12.78 -1.26
N SER A 270 -18.21 12.92 -1.33
CA SER A 270 -17.38 12.54 -2.47
C SER A 270 -16.43 11.39 -2.12
N MET A 271 -16.16 10.54 -3.10
CA MET A 271 -15.29 9.37 -2.96
C MET A 271 -14.12 9.44 -3.93
N ILE A 272 -12.96 8.95 -3.50
CA ILE A 272 -11.84 8.65 -4.39
C ILE A 272 -11.60 7.14 -4.37
N TYR A 273 -11.82 6.49 -5.52
CA TYR A 273 -11.47 5.09 -5.73
C TYR A 273 -10.09 5.02 -6.38
N ALA A 274 -9.07 4.79 -5.57
CA ALA A 274 -7.69 4.76 -6.02
C ALA A 274 -7.21 3.33 -6.31
N GLY A 275 -6.48 3.17 -7.41
CA GLY A 275 -5.74 1.94 -7.69
C GLY A 275 -4.47 1.84 -6.84
N TYR A 276 -3.93 0.63 -6.69
CA TYR A 276 -2.61 0.42 -6.08
C TYR A 276 -1.49 1.19 -6.79
N ALA A 277 -1.66 1.49 -8.08
CA ALA A 277 -0.72 2.35 -8.80
C ALA A 277 -0.50 3.70 -8.12
N SER A 278 -1.45 4.18 -7.31
CA SER A 278 -1.32 5.45 -6.58
C SER A 278 -0.16 5.48 -5.59
N CYS A 279 0.30 4.33 -5.10
CA CYS A 279 1.43 4.22 -4.16
C CYS A 279 2.71 3.62 -4.77
N LYS A 280 2.69 3.17 -6.03
CA LYS A 280 3.84 2.50 -6.67
C LYS A 280 4.92 3.45 -7.23
N TRP A 281 4.80 4.72 -7.02
CA TRP A 281 5.75 5.73 -7.49
C TRP A 281 6.74 6.11 -6.41
N LEU A 282 7.90 6.64 -6.80
CA LEU A 282 8.87 7.18 -5.85
C LEU A 282 8.26 8.19 -4.86
N HIS A 283 7.30 8.96 -5.32
CA HIS A 283 6.54 9.95 -4.53
C HIS A 283 5.05 9.63 -4.45
N GLY A 284 4.68 8.34 -4.46
CA GLY A 284 3.28 7.91 -4.41
C GLY A 284 2.56 8.27 -3.11
N ASP A 285 3.30 8.38 -2.00
CA ASP A 285 2.79 8.91 -0.73
C ASP A 285 2.26 10.34 -0.87
N LEU A 286 2.94 11.20 -1.63
CA LEU A 286 2.52 12.59 -1.86
C LEU A 286 1.18 12.65 -2.60
N LEU A 287 0.97 11.77 -3.59
CA LEU A 287 -0.30 11.66 -4.28
C LEU A 287 -1.43 11.23 -3.34
N GLN A 288 -1.22 10.19 -2.55
CA GLN A 288 -2.24 9.70 -1.62
C GLN A 288 -2.55 10.73 -0.53
N ARG A 289 -1.53 11.42 -0.01
CA ARG A 289 -1.72 12.53 0.95
C ARG A 289 -2.52 13.67 0.33
N ALA A 290 -2.28 14.01 -0.96
CA ALA A 290 -3.05 15.02 -1.68
C ALA A 290 -4.51 14.57 -1.93
N MET A 291 -4.75 13.30 -2.27
CA MET A 291 -6.10 12.73 -2.38
C MET A 291 -6.87 12.81 -1.05
N LEU A 292 -6.22 12.47 0.04
CA LEU A 292 -6.82 12.57 1.38
C LEU A 292 -7.06 14.02 1.80
N LEU A 293 -6.20 14.95 1.39
CA LEU A 293 -6.40 16.38 1.62
C LEU A 293 -7.64 16.90 0.88
N LEU A 294 -7.88 16.50 -0.36
CA LEU A 294 -9.10 16.82 -1.10
C LEU A 294 -10.35 16.34 -0.33
N LEU A 295 -10.31 15.11 0.18
CA LEU A 295 -11.41 14.52 0.95
C LEU A 295 -11.61 15.20 2.31
N ALA A 296 -10.53 15.60 2.97
CA ALA A 296 -10.59 16.33 4.24
C ALA A 296 -11.18 17.73 4.05
N LEU A 297 -10.68 18.47 3.06
CA LEU A 297 -11.19 19.82 2.75
C LEU A 297 -12.69 19.81 2.46
N THR A 298 -13.18 18.77 1.75
CA THR A 298 -14.60 18.64 1.43
C THR A 298 -15.43 17.97 2.53
N GLY A 299 -14.79 17.56 3.65
CA GLY A 299 -15.45 16.87 4.76
C GLY A 299 -16.06 15.53 4.36
N SER A 300 -15.47 14.85 3.38
CA SER A 300 -16.00 13.59 2.82
C SER A 300 -15.41 12.34 3.48
N THR A 301 -14.31 12.47 4.24
CA THR A 301 -13.73 11.35 4.98
C THR A 301 -14.63 10.95 6.15
N GLY A 302 -14.90 9.65 6.31
CA GLY A 302 -15.71 9.12 7.40
C GLY A 302 -17.23 9.29 7.21
N LYS A 303 -17.68 9.58 6.00
CA LYS A 303 -19.09 9.63 5.62
C LYS A 303 -19.44 8.47 4.69
N GLU A 304 -20.66 7.97 4.81
CA GLU A 304 -21.20 6.99 3.86
C GLU A 304 -21.12 7.51 2.42
N GLY A 305 -20.54 6.73 1.54
CA GLY A 305 -20.31 7.13 0.14
C GLY A 305 -19.14 8.10 -0.07
N GLY A 306 -18.36 8.37 0.97
CA GLY A 306 -17.17 9.22 0.91
C GLY A 306 -15.87 8.48 1.17
N GLY A 307 -14.79 9.25 1.29
CA GLY A 307 -13.48 8.76 1.69
C GLY A 307 -12.65 8.12 0.57
N LEU A 308 -11.45 7.68 0.96
CA LEU A 308 -10.52 7.04 0.05
C LEU A 308 -10.74 5.52 0.04
N GLN A 309 -11.03 4.98 -1.13
CA GLN A 309 -11.18 3.54 -1.37
C GLN A 309 -9.93 3.00 -2.04
N VAL A 310 -9.03 2.42 -1.28
CA VAL A 310 -7.90 1.62 -1.79
C VAL A 310 -8.18 0.15 -1.50
N ALA A 311 -7.91 -0.75 -2.46
CA ALA A 311 -8.08 -2.17 -2.22
C ALA A 311 -7.09 -2.63 -1.13
N ASN A 312 -7.53 -3.52 -0.27
CA ASN A 312 -6.73 -4.06 0.82
C ASN A 312 -7.01 -5.55 1.02
N ALA A 313 -6.09 -6.22 1.71
CA ALA A 313 -6.22 -7.62 2.07
C ALA A 313 -6.55 -7.72 3.56
N PRO A 314 -7.69 -8.26 3.93
CA PRO A 314 -8.04 -8.43 5.33
C PRO A 314 -7.15 -9.49 5.98
N ILE A 315 -6.54 -9.13 7.12
CA ILE A 315 -5.84 -10.06 8.00
C ILE A 315 -6.70 -10.19 9.25
N SER A 316 -7.43 -11.29 9.36
CA SER A 316 -8.31 -11.49 10.51
C SER A 316 -7.54 -11.82 11.78
N ARG A 317 -8.14 -11.47 12.91
CA ARG A 317 -7.61 -11.86 14.23
C ARG A 317 -7.40 -13.37 14.34
N GLY A 318 -8.31 -14.15 13.78
CA GLY A 318 -8.21 -15.62 13.77
C GLY A 318 -6.98 -16.13 13.01
N MET A 319 -6.60 -15.50 11.91
CA MET A 319 -5.37 -15.82 11.20
C MET A 319 -4.14 -15.56 12.07
N ASN A 320 -4.07 -14.38 12.72
CA ASN A 320 -2.99 -14.04 13.63
C ASN A 320 -2.96 -14.97 14.86
N GLN A 321 -4.13 -15.30 15.43
CA GLN A 321 -4.21 -16.23 16.55
C GLN A 321 -3.74 -17.63 16.19
N PHE A 322 -4.08 -18.14 15.01
CA PHE A 322 -3.55 -19.42 14.54
C PHE A 322 -2.03 -19.33 14.32
N GLY A 323 -1.56 -18.29 13.63
CA GLY A 323 -0.13 -18.10 13.37
C GLY A 323 0.72 -18.00 14.63
N PHE A 324 0.24 -17.30 15.65
CA PHE A 324 1.02 -16.93 16.85
C PHE A 324 0.66 -17.66 18.12
N SER A 325 -0.34 -18.56 18.12
CA SER A 325 -0.67 -19.34 19.30
C SER A 325 0.52 -20.17 19.79
N ASP A 326 0.50 -20.48 21.08
CA ASP A 326 1.46 -21.26 21.85
C ASP A 326 2.78 -20.52 22.19
N ILE A 327 3.38 -19.77 21.28
CA ILE A 327 4.68 -19.09 21.52
C ILE A 327 4.64 -17.57 21.37
N GLY A 328 3.50 -17.01 20.98
CA GLY A 328 3.38 -15.59 20.63
C GLY A 328 4.11 -15.24 19.33
N PRO A 329 4.12 -13.99 18.89
CA PRO A 329 4.90 -13.55 17.72
C PRO A 329 6.39 -13.80 17.94
N ALA A 330 7.01 -14.63 17.10
CA ALA A 330 8.35 -15.15 17.28
C ALA A 330 9.13 -15.32 15.97
N PHE A 331 8.79 -14.57 14.94
CA PHE A 331 9.55 -14.47 13.68
C PHE A 331 9.90 -13.01 13.39
N ARG A 332 10.89 -12.80 12.55
CA ARG A 332 11.30 -11.46 12.12
C ARG A 332 10.56 -11.09 10.86
N LEU A 333 9.79 -10.03 10.93
CA LEU A 333 9.22 -9.39 9.74
C LEU A 333 10.12 -8.22 9.33
N ILE A 334 10.51 -8.19 8.07
CA ILE A 334 11.41 -7.18 7.54
C ILE A 334 10.80 -6.49 6.33
N SER A 335 11.23 -5.27 6.04
CA SER A 335 10.86 -4.61 4.80
C SER A 335 11.52 -5.28 3.61
N GLY A 336 10.74 -5.66 2.60
CA GLY A 336 11.25 -6.22 1.36
C GLY A 336 12.14 -5.22 0.59
N THR A 337 11.92 -3.93 0.76
CA THR A 337 12.71 -2.88 0.10
C THR A 337 14.14 -2.82 0.61
N THR A 338 14.38 -3.09 1.89
CA THR A 338 15.74 -3.11 2.42
C THR A 338 16.55 -4.25 1.83
N TRP A 339 15.91 -5.40 1.62
CA TRP A 339 16.55 -6.50 0.91
C TRP A 339 16.86 -6.14 -0.54
N ASP A 340 15.96 -5.43 -1.24
CA ASP A 340 16.21 -4.94 -2.59
C ASP A 340 17.31 -3.88 -2.64
N TYR A 341 17.46 -3.06 -1.60
CA TYR A 341 18.54 -2.08 -1.51
C TYR A 341 19.91 -2.75 -1.54
N ASP A 342 20.09 -3.79 -0.73
CA ASP A 342 21.36 -4.50 -0.61
C ASP A 342 21.62 -5.48 -1.78
N HIS A 343 20.57 -6.23 -2.21
CA HIS A 343 20.72 -7.31 -3.19
C HIS A 343 20.31 -6.92 -4.61
N GLY A 344 19.46 -5.90 -4.77
CA GLY A 344 19.06 -5.36 -6.07
C GLY A 344 19.97 -4.29 -6.62
N ASN A 345 21.12 -4.00 -5.98
CA ASN A 345 22.05 -2.92 -6.36
C ASN A 345 21.36 -1.55 -6.47
N MET A 346 20.40 -1.26 -5.58
CA MET A 346 19.61 -0.03 -5.67
C MET A 346 20.46 1.23 -5.64
N LYS A 347 21.49 1.28 -4.79
CA LYS A 347 22.43 2.39 -4.69
C LYS A 347 23.26 2.57 -5.97
N GLU A 348 23.83 1.49 -6.47
CA GLU A 348 24.67 1.48 -7.66
C GLU A 348 23.86 1.87 -8.90
N LEU A 349 22.70 1.30 -9.09
CA LEU A 349 21.80 1.64 -10.19
C LEU A 349 21.27 3.08 -10.09
N THR A 350 20.95 3.56 -8.90
CA THR A 350 20.58 4.97 -8.69
C THR A 350 21.74 5.90 -9.07
N ARG A 351 22.97 5.54 -8.71
CA ARG A 351 24.17 6.33 -9.08
C ARG A 351 24.42 6.36 -10.57
N GLU A 352 24.29 5.22 -11.22
CA GLU A 352 24.51 5.09 -12.67
C GLU A 352 23.45 5.85 -13.47
N ILE A 353 22.18 5.70 -13.11
CA ILE A 353 21.06 6.20 -13.89
C ILE A 353 20.73 7.66 -13.56
N TYR A 354 20.74 8.02 -12.29
CA TYR A 354 20.26 9.32 -11.80
C TYR A 354 21.37 10.20 -11.18
N GLY A 355 22.56 9.67 -11.05
CA GLY A 355 23.76 10.39 -10.61
C GLY A 355 24.11 10.23 -9.14
N LYS A 356 25.39 10.56 -8.87
CA LYS A 356 26.02 10.34 -7.54
C LYS A 356 25.30 11.06 -6.40
N LYS A 357 24.85 12.31 -6.62
CA LYS A 357 24.24 13.13 -5.56
C LYS A 357 23.00 12.47 -5.00
N LEU A 358 22.10 11.97 -5.86
CA LEU A 358 20.86 11.32 -5.44
C LEU A 358 21.15 10.00 -4.74
N ALA A 359 22.06 9.19 -5.28
CA ALA A 359 22.46 7.92 -4.68
C ALA A 359 23.06 8.09 -3.28
N ASP A 360 23.97 9.07 -3.11
CA ASP A 360 24.58 9.35 -1.81
C ASP A 360 23.57 9.88 -0.79
N THR A 361 22.57 10.65 -1.22
CA THR A 361 21.49 11.13 -0.35
C THR A 361 20.64 9.95 0.14
N TYR A 362 20.24 9.05 -0.74
CA TYR A 362 19.46 7.88 -0.36
C TYR A 362 20.24 6.93 0.55
N ASP A 363 21.52 6.71 0.25
CA ASP A 363 22.39 5.89 1.08
C ASP A 363 22.57 6.47 2.49
N LYS A 364 22.72 7.79 2.62
CA LYS A 364 22.78 8.47 3.92
C LYS A 364 21.59 8.09 4.80
N TYR A 365 20.38 8.13 4.25
CA TYR A 365 19.17 7.79 5.00
C TYR A 365 19.01 6.30 5.26
N TYR A 366 19.43 5.45 4.33
CA TYR A 366 19.48 4.01 4.54
C TYR A 366 20.43 3.65 5.69
N GLN A 367 21.66 4.17 5.68
CA GLN A 367 22.64 3.92 6.73
C GLN A 367 22.19 4.45 8.09
N LYS A 368 21.52 5.60 8.12
CA LYS A 368 20.91 6.14 9.33
C LYS A 368 19.83 5.20 9.86
N SER A 369 18.98 4.69 9.01
CA SER A 369 17.93 3.73 9.38
C SER A 369 18.49 2.45 10.02
N VAL A 370 19.59 1.94 9.46
CA VAL A 370 20.30 0.77 10.02
C VAL A 370 20.93 1.12 11.37
N SER A 371 21.56 2.29 11.50
CA SER A 371 22.22 2.71 12.74
C SER A 371 21.26 3.01 13.89
N GLU A 372 20.02 3.37 13.57
CA GLU A 372 18.94 3.63 14.53
C GLU A 372 18.08 2.39 14.83
N ASP A 373 18.51 1.21 14.41
CA ASP A 373 17.79 -0.07 14.54
C ASP A 373 16.37 -0.08 13.91
N TRP A 374 16.14 0.81 12.94
CA TRP A 374 14.88 0.80 12.20
C TRP A 374 14.82 -0.37 11.24
N PHE A 375 15.98 -0.77 10.69
CA PHE A 375 16.15 -1.96 9.86
C PHE A 375 17.23 -2.87 10.41
N PRO A 376 17.05 -4.20 10.31
CA PRO A 376 18.13 -5.12 10.59
C PRO A 376 19.28 -4.94 9.59
N ASP A 377 20.49 -5.03 10.09
CA ASP A 377 21.69 -5.03 9.27
C ASP A 377 21.87 -6.40 8.60
N TYR A 378 21.50 -6.50 7.34
CA TYR A 378 21.61 -7.74 6.56
C TYR A 378 23.03 -8.13 6.21
N SER A 379 23.97 -7.19 6.22
CA SER A 379 25.39 -7.49 5.98
C SER A 379 25.96 -8.46 7.01
N LYS A 380 25.35 -8.56 8.18
CA LYS A 380 25.76 -9.45 9.27
C LYS A 380 25.16 -10.85 9.23
N HIS A 381 24.12 -11.07 8.45
CA HIS A 381 23.34 -12.31 8.47
C HIS A 381 23.00 -12.77 7.05
N GLY A 382 23.99 -13.29 6.33
CA GLY A 382 23.77 -13.86 4.99
C GLY A 382 22.68 -14.94 5.03
N TRP A 383 21.71 -14.84 4.12
CA TRP A 383 20.68 -15.86 3.98
C TRP A 383 21.23 -17.06 3.23
N LYS A 384 20.89 -18.24 3.72
CA LYS A 384 21.35 -19.50 3.11
C LYS A 384 20.25 -20.24 2.36
N MET A 385 19.00 -20.04 2.76
CA MET A 385 17.85 -20.68 2.14
C MET A 385 16.71 -19.68 1.91
N GLY A 386 16.17 -19.67 0.70
CA GLY A 386 14.95 -18.96 0.34
C GLY A 386 13.78 -19.90 0.09
N ILE A 387 12.65 -19.66 0.76
CA ILE A 387 11.39 -20.38 0.49
C ILE A 387 10.40 -19.40 -0.12
N PHE A 388 10.03 -19.62 -1.37
CA PHE A 388 9.11 -18.78 -2.14
C PHE A 388 7.74 -19.46 -2.23
N ALA A 389 6.80 -19.03 -1.40
CA ALA A 389 5.46 -19.59 -1.35
C ALA A 389 4.47 -18.67 -2.08
N GLY A 390 3.90 -19.13 -3.20
CA GLY A 390 2.93 -18.39 -4.01
C GLY A 390 3.48 -17.05 -4.56
N ASN A 391 4.77 -16.96 -4.75
CA ASN A 391 5.49 -15.74 -5.14
C ASN A 391 6.37 -16.02 -6.37
N ASN A 392 6.19 -15.23 -7.44
CA ASN A 392 7.01 -15.30 -8.64
C ASN A 392 7.96 -14.08 -8.73
N GLY A 393 8.70 -13.81 -7.62
CA GLY A 393 9.56 -12.63 -7.45
C GLY A 393 10.63 -12.50 -8.54
N ALA A 394 11.17 -13.61 -9.02
CA ALA A 394 12.15 -13.63 -10.09
C ALA A 394 11.61 -13.07 -11.44
N ASN A 395 10.28 -12.95 -11.59
CA ASN A 395 9.65 -12.40 -12.79
C ASN A 395 9.30 -10.91 -12.65
N TRP A 396 8.71 -10.51 -11.53
CA TRP A 396 8.06 -9.19 -11.44
C TRP A 396 8.92 -8.10 -10.79
N ARG A 397 10.07 -8.44 -10.20
CA ARG A 397 10.94 -7.43 -9.58
C ARG A 397 11.53 -6.47 -10.59
N ALA A 398 11.68 -5.21 -10.20
CA ALA A 398 12.46 -4.23 -10.93
C ALA A 398 13.92 -4.73 -11.05
N SER A 399 14.61 -4.41 -12.13
CA SER A 399 15.93 -4.98 -12.45
C SER A 399 15.99 -6.49 -12.25
N SER A 400 15.00 -7.21 -12.77
CA SER A 400 14.79 -8.63 -12.47
C SER A 400 16.00 -9.52 -12.80
N ASN A 401 16.78 -9.17 -13.82
CA ASN A 401 18.05 -9.81 -14.16
C ASN A 401 19.12 -9.63 -13.06
N VAL A 402 19.29 -8.40 -12.56
CA VAL A 402 20.23 -8.08 -11.47
C VAL A 402 19.80 -8.77 -10.19
N TRP A 403 18.52 -8.69 -9.87
CA TRP A 403 17.96 -9.32 -8.68
C TRP A 403 18.12 -10.85 -8.71
N ARG A 404 17.83 -11.52 -9.84
CA ARG A 404 18.06 -12.95 -10.00
C ARG A 404 19.52 -13.31 -9.75
N LYS A 405 20.44 -12.57 -10.35
CA LYS A 405 21.88 -12.80 -10.20
C LYS A 405 22.34 -12.62 -8.76
N ASN A 406 22.00 -11.52 -8.12
CA ASN A 406 22.54 -11.20 -6.80
C ASN A 406 21.81 -11.94 -5.67
N ALA A 407 20.47 -11.92 -5.66
CA ALA A 407 19.69 -12.51 -4.58
C ALA A 407 19.70 -14.04 -4.61
N PHE A 408 19.68 -14.66 -5.80
CA PHE A 408 19.66 -16.11 -5.91
C PHE A 408 21.07 -16.73 -5.81
N ASP A 409 22.09 -16.09 -6.35
CA ASP A 409 23.46 -16.60 -6.28
C ASP A 409 24.02 -16.63 -4.83
N GLU A 410 23.46 -15.83 -3.92
CA GLU A 410 23.83 -15.85 -2.50
C GLU A 410 23.15 -16.97 -1.71
N LEU A 411 22.09 -17.58 -2.22
CA LEU A 411 21.35 -18.63 -1.54
C LEU A 411 21.96 -20.00 -1.82
N GLU A 412 22.24 -20.76 -0.77
CA GLU A 412 22.69 -22.17 -0.89
C GLU A 412 21.55 -23.10 -1.34
N THR A 413 20.29 -22.70 -1.08
CA THR A 413 19.12 -23.50 -1.44
C THR A 413 17.92 -22.60 -1.71
N ILE A 414 17.24 -22.83 -2.81
CA ILE A 414 16.01 -22.15 -3.20
C ILE A 414 14.88 -23.17 -3.33
N VAL A 415 13.79 -22.94 -2.60
CA VAL A 415 12.60 -23.79 -2.61
C VAL A 415 11.40 -22.96 -3.09
N SER A 416 10.68 -23.45 -4.07
CA SER A 416 9.44 -22.85 -4.55
C SER A 416 8.23 -23.72 -4.18
N LEU A 417 7.22 -23.14 -3.56
CA LEU A 417 5.91 -23.72 -3.33
C LEU A 417 4.94 -23.04 -4.31
N ALA A 418 4.64 -23.69 -5.41
CA ALA A 418 3.88 -23.08 -6.50
C ALA A 418 2.97 -24.07 -7.21
N PRO A 419 1.82 -23.59 -7.76
CA PRO A 419 0.93 -24.44 -8.55
C PRO A 419 1.40 -24.61 -10.01
N ASP A 420 2.38 -23.82 -10.44
CA ASP A 420 2.90 -23.80 -11.81
C ASP A 420 4.43 -23.61 -11.85
N MET A 421 5.02 -23.86 -13.01
CA MET A 421 6.45 -23.65 -13.27
C MET A 421 6.72 -22.22 -13.74
N GLY A 422 6.43 -21.24 -12.88
CA GLY A 422 6.80 -19.85 -13.12
C GLY A 422 8.32 -19.61 -13.04
N VAL A 423 8.76 -18.38 -13.30
CA VAL A 423 10.19 -18.03 -13.35
C VAL A 423 10.92 -18.37 -12.06
N THR A 424 10.33 -18.09 -10.92
CA THR A 424 10.94 -18.45 -9.62
C THR A 424 11.13 -19.96 -9.49
N SER A 425 10.12 -20.75 -9.88
CA SER A 425 10.21 -22.22 -9.85
C SER A 425 11.30 -22.75 -10.77
N LEU A 426 11.47 -22.13 -11.97
CA LEU A 426 12.52 -22.51 -12.92
C LEU A 426 13.94 -22.24 -12.40
N HIS A 427 14.11 -21.31 -11.46
CA HIS A 427 15.37 -20.99 -10.80
C HIS A 427 15.54 -21.64 -9.43
N SER A 428 14.60 -22.50 -8.99
CA SER A 428 14.63 -23.13 -7.68
C SER A 428 15.32 -24.51 -7.76
N ASP A 429 16.02 -24.89 -6.68
CA ASP A 429 16.61 -26.21 -6.52
C ASP A 429 15.54 -27.27 -6.25
N TYR A 430 14.48 -26.86 -5.55
CA TYR A 430 13.33 -27.73 -5.24
C TYR A 430 12.02 -27.01 -5.54
N VAL A 431 11.14 -27.69 -6.24
CA VAL A 431 9.78 -27.23 -6.50
C VAL A 431 8.79 -28.18 -5.84
N LEU A 432 8.03 -27.67 -4.89
CA LEU A 432 6.97 -28.41 -4.20
C LEU A 432 5.63 -28.04 -4.84
N PRO A 433 4.93 -28.97 -5.48
CA PRO A 433 3.68 -28.68 -6.16
C PRO A 433 2.57 -28.38 -5.16
N ILE A 434 1.94 -27.21 -5.30
CA ILE A 434 0.85 -26.76 -4.44
C ILE A 434 -0.48 -26.86 -5.19
N ALA A 435 -1.47 -27.41 -4.52
CA ALA A 435 -2.83 -27.54 -5.03
C ALA A 435 -3.43 -26.19 -5.44
N HIS A 436 -4.08 -26.17 -6.60
CA HIS A 436 -4.74 -24.99 -7.14
C HIS A 436 -6.04 -24.67 -6.38
N HIS A 437 -6.68 -23.55 -6.71
CA HIS A 437 -7.87 -23.06 -6.01
C HIS A 437 -9.04 -24.02 -5.95
N TYR A 438 -9.26 -24.81 -7.00
CA TYR A 438 -10.32 -25.81 -7.06
C TYR A 438 -9.95 -27.16 -6.43
N GLU A 439 -8.70 -27.30 -6.00
CA GLU A 439 -8.12 -28.54 -5.48
C GLU A 439 -7.89 -28.50 -3.96
N ARG A 440 -8.41 -27.50 -3.26
CA ARG A 440 -8.20 -27.31 -1.82
C ARG A 440 -9.35 -26.64 -1.11
N ASN A 441 -9.33 -26.75 0.22
CA ASN A 441 -10.27 -26.07 1.10
C ASN A 441 -9.63 -24.83 1.73
N ASP A 442 -10.33 -23.69 1.73
CA ASP A 442 -9.87 -22.44 2.33
C ASP A 442 -11.05 -21.50 2.63
N LEU A 443 -10.76 -20.35 3.20
CA LEU A 443 -11.68 -19.24 3.39
C LEU A 443 -11.20 -18.03 2.58
N MET A 444 -12.15 -17.24 2.10
CA MET A 444 -11.86 -16.00 1.41
C MET A 444 -12.72 -14.86 1.96
N LEU A 445 -12.07 -13.76 2.32
CA LEU A 445 -12.70 -12.53 2.74
C LEU A 445 -12.14 -11.38 1.91
N GLN A 446 -13.01 -10.53 1.41
CA GLN A 446 -12.66 -9.30 0.68
C GLN A 446 -13.01 -8.10 1.56
N SER A 447 -12.11 -7.13 1.66
CA SER A 447 -12.27 -5.99 2.56
C SER A 447 -13.52 -5.14 2.31
N ARG A 448 -14.02 -5.09 1.09
CA ARG A 448 -15.19 -4.28 0.71
C ARG A 448 -16.45 -5.08 0.44
N VAL A 449 -16.38 -6.38 0.69
CA VAL A 449 -17.50 -7.30 0.52
C VAL A 449 -17.77 -7.95 1.89
N PRO A 450 -18.87 -7.63 2.56
CA PRO A 450 -19.13 -8.09 3.92
C PRO A 450 -19.64 -9.54 3.94
N TYR A 451 -18.94 -10.41 3.21
CA TYR A 451 -19.26 -11.83 3.12
C TYR A 451 -18.00 -12.68 3.19
N LEU A 452 -17.96 -13.57 4.18
CA LEU A 452 -17.02 -14.67 4.22
C LEU A 452 -17.46 -15.72 3.22
N GLN A 453 -16.54 -16.08 2.33
CA GLN A 453 -16.75 -17.09 1.29
C GLN A 453 -15.93 -18.33 1.63
N VAL A 454 -16.45 -19.50 1.30
CA VAL A 454 -15.71 -20.74 1.37
C VAL A 454 -15.11 -21.07 0.01
N LEU A 455 -13.89 -21.59 0.03
CA LEU A 455 -13.30 -22.31 -1.09
C LEU A 455 -13.41 -23.80 -0.76
N ASN A 456 -14.20 -24.53 -1.52
CA ASN A 456 -14.32 -25.98 -1.40
C ASN A 456 -13.42 -26.66 -2.43
N GLU A 457 -12.81 -27.75 -2.04
CA GLU A 457 -12.18 -28.68 -2.96
C GLU A 457 -13.25 -29.23 -3.91
N ALA A 458 -13.21 -28.77 -5.15
CA ALA A 458 -14.15 -29.19 -6.20
C ALA A 458 -13.63 -30.39 -7.00
N VAL A 459 -12.32 -30.56 -7.06
CA VAL A 459 -11.62 -31.66 -7.71
C VAL A 459 -10.43 -32.08 -6.86
N ALA A 460 -10.07 -33.34 -6.88
CA ALA A 460 -8.89 -33.82 -6.16
C ALA A 460 -7.61 -33.15 -6.67
N PRO A 461 -6.64 -32.89 -5.80
CA PRO A 461 -5.33 -32.39 -6.21
C PRO A 461 -4.67 -33.23 -7.29
N LEU A 462 -4.08 -32.59 -8.29
CA LEU A 462 -3.44 -33.30 -9.40
C LEU A 462 -2.07 -33.84 -8.98
N GLY A 463 -1.83 -35.14 -9.25
CA GLY A 463 -0.55 -35.79 -9.01
C GLY A 463 -0.16 -35.81 -7.53
N GLU A 464 1.00 -35.27 -7.18
CA GLU A 464 1.51 -35.18 -5.81
C GLU A 464 1.28 -33.83 -5.15
N SER A 465 0.48 -32.93 -5.78
CA SER A 465 0.21 -31.63 -5.23
C SER A 465 -0.60 -31.71 -3.93
N VAL A 466 -0.29 -30.81 -3.00
CA VAL A 466 -0.94 -30.71 -1.70
C VAL A 466 -1.25 -29.26 -1.38
N ASP A 467 -2.16 -29.00 -0.45
CA ASP A 467 -2.40 -27.62 -0.01
C ASP A 467 -1.25 -27.06 0.83
N ASP A 468 -1.28 -25.74 1.06
CA ASP A 468 -0.22 -25.03 1.78
C ASP A 468 -0.06 -25.55 3.23
N TRP A 469 -1.14 -25.94 3.89
CA TRP A 469 -1.08 -26.51 5.25
C TRP A 469 -0.31 -27.82 5.26
N GLU A 470 -0.66 -28.76 4.37
CA GLU A 470 -0.03 -30.06 4.29
C GLU A 470 1.44 -29.97 3.84
N ALA A 471 1.76 -29.07 2.91
CA ALA A 471 3.15 -28.85 2.51
C ALA A 471 4.01 -28.40 3.71
N ASN A 472 3.53 -27.42 4.48
CA ASN A 472 4.24 -26.97 5.68
C ASN A 472 4.25 -28.02 6.79
N ARG A 473 3.20 -28.84 6.91
CA ARG A 473 3.16 -29.97 7.86
C ARG A 473 4.26 -31.00 7.56
N ARG A 474 4.42 -31.36 6.29
CA ARG A 474 5.49 -32.29 5.86
C ARG A 474 6.89 -31.71 6.13
N LEU A 475 7.08 -30.40 5.91
CA LEU A 475 8.33 -29.74 6.25
C LEU A 475 8.56 -29.74 7.78
N ALA A 476 7.54 -29.45 8.58
CA ALA A 476 7.61 -29.48 10.03
C ALA A 476 7.93 -30.90 10.57
N GLU A 477 7.34 -31.94 9.97
CA GLU A 477 7.64 -33.35 10.28
C GLU A 477 9.09 -33.70 9.97
N ALA A 478 9.58 -33.32 8.79
CA ALA A 478 10.95 -33.55 8.41
C ALA A 478 11.95 -32.84 9.33
N ILE A 479 11.65 -31.60 9.73
CA ILE A 479 12.47 -30.84 10.69
C ILE A 479 12.48 -31.55 12.04
N SER A 480 11.32 -31.96 12.58
CA SER A 480 11.23 -32.65 13.88
C SER A 480 12.02 -33.97 13.87
N ARG A 481 11.86 -34.77 12.82
CA ARG A 481 12.58 -36.02 12.64
C ARG A 481 14.09 -35.80 12.57
N ARG A 482 14.55 -34.89 11.71
CA ARG A 482 15.97 -34.59 11.56
C ARG A 482 16.61 -33.99 12.81
N ALA A 483 15.89 -33.10 13.51
CA ALA A 483 16.36 -32.55 14.78
C ALA A 483 16.52 -33.63 15.86
N THR A 484 15.62 -34.62 15.86
CA THR A 484 15.70 -35.76 16.77
C THR A 484 16.88 -36.67 16.42
N GLU A 485 17.01 -37.09 15.17
CA GLU A 485 18.10 -37.92 14.66
C GLU A 485 19.49 -37.31 14.93
N ARG A 486 19.61 -35.98 14.81
CA ARG A 486 20.86 -35.23 15.01
C ARG A 486 21.08 -34.81 16.47
N GLY A 487 20.15 -35.09 17.38
CA GLY A 487 20.28 -34.68 18.77
C GLY A 487 20.29 -33.16 18.99
N VAL A 488 19.65 -32.38 18.12
CA VAL A 488 19.66 -30.91 18.18
C VAL A 488 19.12 -30.45 19.53
N ALA A 489 19.91 -29.66 20.26
CA ALA A 489 19.49 -29.07 21.52
C ALA A 489 18.59 -27.84 21.28
N PRO A 490 17.63 -27.57 22.20
CA PRO A 490 16.87 -26.33 22.12
C PRO A 490 17.77 -25.11 22.14
N ILE A 491 17.46 -24.11 21.29
CA ILE A 491 18.21 -22.85 21.19
C ILE A 491 17.44 -21.69 21.83
N LYS A 492 18.17 -20.68 22.27
CA LYS A 492 17.63 -19.37 22.60
C LYS A 492 17.67 -18.51 21.34
N ASP A 493 16.53 -17.98 20.96
CA ASP A 493 16.39 -16.97 19.92
C ASP A 493 15.94 -15.64 20.54
N VAL A 494 16.34 -14.50 19.99
CA VAL A 494 15.89 -13.18 20.45
C VAL A 494 15.15 -12.51 19.29
N VAL A 495 13.88 -12.25 19.50
CA VAL A 495 13.00 -11.61 18.53
C VAL A 495 12.35 -10.41 19.18
N ASP A 496 12.55 -9.21 18.65
CA ASP A 496 12.02 -7.95 19.19
C ASP A 496 12.27 -7.79 20.71
N GLY A 497 13.52 -8.06 21.13
CA GLY A 497 13.92 -7.98 22.53
C GLY A 497 13.40 -9.09 23.47
N ARG A 498 12.63 -10.05 22.95
CA ARG A 498 12.08 -11.17 23.71
C ARG A 498 12.90 -12.44 23.48
N THR A 499 13.21 -13.18 24.54
CA THR A 499 13.80 -14.51 24.42
C THR A 499 12.75 -15.54 24.08
N VAL A 500 12.92 -16.23 22.95
CA VAL A 500 12.09 -17.36 22.52
C VAL A 500 12.95 -18.63 22.59
N ARG A 501 12.46 -19.65 23.26
CA ARG A 501 13.13 -20.97 23.27
C ARG A 501 12.55 -21.83 22.15
N ARG A 502 13.40 -22.27 21.22
CA ARG A 502 13.01 -23.13 20.11
C ARG A 502 13.56 -24.53 20.29
N ASP A 503 12.68 -25.51 20.29
CA ASP A 503 12.99 -26.94 20.27
C ASP A 503 12.50 -27.53 18.94
N TYR A 504 13.41 -27.64 17.98
CA TYR A 504 13.07 -28.13 16.65
C TYR A 504 12.58 -29.57 16.60
N LYS A 505 12.79 -30.36 17.65
CA LYS A 505 12.20 -31.70 17.77
C LYS A 505 10.70 -31.65 17.92
N LYS A 506 10.15 -30.53 18.39
CA LYS A 506 8.74 -30.28 18.62
C LYS A 506 8.06 -29.49 17.48
N THR A 507 8.73 -29.27 16.33
CA THR A 507 8.18 -28.44 15.26
C THR A 507 6.82 -28.95 14.76
N LEU A 508 6.69 -30.26 14.54
CA LEU A 508 5.41 -30.88 14.12
C LEU A 508 4.34 -30.77 15.20
N GLU A 509 4.68 -31.07 16.44
CA GLU A 509 3.77 -30.99 17.61
C GLU A 509 3.18 -29.58 17.73
N LEU A 510 4.04 -28.56 17.66
CA LEU A 510 3.64 -27.16 17.70
C LEU A 510 2.85 -26.78 16.45
N TYR A 511 3.27 -27.22 15.25
CA TYR A 511 2.59 -26.86 14.01
C TYR A 511 1.15 -27.37 13.96
N THR A 512 0.93 -28.61 14.40
CA THR A 512 -0.38 -29.26 14.47
C THR A 512 -1.19 -28.92 15.72
N MET A 513 -0.68 -28.02 16.59
CA MET A 513 -1.29 -27.70 17.88
C MET A 513 -1.53 -28.98 18.71
N GLU A 514 -0.48 -29.79 18.89
CA GLU A 514 -0.54 -31.09 19.59
C GLU A 514 -1.56 -32.08 18.94
N GLY A 515 -1.70 -32.03 17.62
CA GLY A 515 -2.60 -32.90 16.85
C GLY A 515 -4.06 -32.42 16.78
N ARG A 516 -4.37 -31.24 17.33
CA ARG A 516 -5.72 -30.65 17.26
C ARG A 516 -6.09 -30.16 15.85
N VAL A 517 -5.12 -29.86 15.02
CA VAL A 517 -5.28 -29.42 13.63
C VAL A 517 -4.62 -30.43 12.72
N GLN A 518 -5.39 -31.04 11.85
CA GLN A 518 -4.95 -32.14 10.99
C GLN A 518 -5.01 -31.84 9.48
N ASN A 519 -5.71 -30.77 9.10
CA ASN A 519 -5.90 -30.36 7.72
C ASN A 519 -6.30 -28.87 7.62
N SER A 520 -6.41 -28.37 6.40
CA SER A 520 -6.77 -26.97 6.13
C SER A 520 -8.19 -26.59 6.59
N LYS A 521 -9.14 -27.57 6.65
CA LYS A 521 -10.48 -27.30 7.19
C LYS A 521 -10.45 -27.00 8.68
N ASP A 522 -9.59 -27.70 9.43
CA ASP A 522 -9.41 -27.44 10.86
C ASP A 522 -8.82 -26.05 11.09
N VAL A 523 -7.88 -25.61 10.22
CA VAL A 523 -7.35 -24.23 10.24
C VAL A 523 -8.47 -23.23 9.96
N ALA A 524 -9.27 -23.46 8.93
CA ALA A 524 -10.40 -22.62 8.58
C ALA A 524 -11.40 -22.53 9.73
N GLN A 525 -11.75 -23.65 10.36
CA GLN A 525 -12.63 -23.68 11.53
C GLN A 525 -12.04 -22.92 12.74
N PHE A 526 -10.74 -23.05 12.97
CA PHE A 526 -10.06 -22.27 14.02
C PHE A 526 -10.18 -20.76 13.75
N ILE A 527 -9.99 -20.32 12.52
CA ILE A 527 -10.12 -18.91 12.12
C ILE A 527 -11.56 -18.43 12.31
N ILE A 528 -12.57 -19.21 11.89
CA ILE A 528 -13.99 -18.89 12.11
C ILE A 528 -14.26 -18.68 13.60
N ASN A 529 -13.81 -19.61 14.43
CA ASN A 529 -14.09 -19.61 15.86
C ASN A 529 -13.42 -18.45 16.63
N THR A 530 -12.32 -17.92 16.11
CA THR A 530 -11.46 -16.95 16.80
C THR A 530 -11.46 -15.55 16.20
N SER A 531 -12.11 -15.37 15.04
CA SER A 531 -12.30 -14.04 14.43
C SER A 531 -13.54 -13.34 14.97
N HIS A 532 -13.42 -12.03 15.23
CA HIS A 532 -14.58 -11.21 15.54
C HIS A 532 -15.41 -10.95 14.27
N GLY A 533 -16.71 -10.76 14.43
CA GLY A 533 -17.60 -10.39 13.34
C GLY A 533 -17.95 -11.53 12.38
N ILE A 534 -17.37 -12.72 12.56
CA ILE A 534 -17.79 -13.94 11.85
C ILE A 534 -18.87 -14.62 12.71
N PRO A 535 -20.05 -14.95 12.14
CA PRO A 535 -21.06 -15.73 12.85
C PRO A 535 -20.53 -17.09 13.33
N LYS A 536 -21.07 -17.60 14.42
CA LYS A 536 -20.77 -18.98 14.86
C LYS A 536 -21.35 -19.96 13.88
N ILE A 537 -20.50 -20.51 13.04
CA ILE A 537 -20.83 -21.47 11.97
C ILE A 537 -19.71 -22.50 11.85
N THR A 538 -20.05 -23.71 11.49
CA THR A 538 -19.03 -24.73 11.16
C THR A 538 -18.55 -24.53 9.72
N PHE A 539 -17.36 -25.08 9.41
CA PHE A 539 -16.84 -25.09 8.02
C PHE A 539 -17.80 -25.84 7.09
N GLU A 540 -18.38 -26.94 7.55
CA GLU A 540 -19.34 -27.75 6.81
C GLU A 540 -20.63 -26.96 6.50
N GLU A 541 -21.21 -26.30 7.51
CA GLU A 541 -22.38 -25.44 7.29
C GLU A 541 -22.09 -24.26 6.35
N LEU A 542 -20.89 -23.68 6.44
CA LEU A 542 -20.45 -22.64 5.52
C LEU A 542 -20.27 -23.20 4.10
N SER A 543 -19.74 -24.42 3.98
CA SER A 543 -19.58 -25.11 2.69
C SER A 543 -20.90 -25.38 1.99
N GLU A 544 -21.95 -25.73 2.74
CA GLU A 544 -23.30 -25.88 2.22
C GLU A 544 -23.92 -24.56 1.77
N LYS A 545 -23.69 -23.48 2.50
CA LYS A 545 -24.21 -22.14 2.21
C LYS A 545 -23.41 -21.41 1.13
N GLY A 546 -22.13 -21.73 0.98
CA GLY A 546 -21.16 -21.04 0.11
C GLY A 546 -20.66 -19.70 0.66
N ILE A 547 -21.53 -18.90 1.28
CA ILE A 547 -21.22 -17.60 1.83
C ILE A 547 -21.99 -17.35 3.13
N VAL A 548 -21.43 -16.49 3.99
CA VAL A 548 -22.11 -15.94 5.16
C VAL A 548 -21.78 -14.47 5.33
N ARG A 549 -22.77 -13.66 5.69
CA ARG A 549 -22.56 -12.24 6.00
C ARG A 549 -21.73 -12.12 7.27
N VAL A 550 -20.77 -11.19 7.24
CA VAL A 550 -19.92 -10.86 8.38
C VAL A 550 -20.12 -9.39 8.77
N ASN A 551 -19.82 -9.07 10.01
CA ASN A 551 -19.96 -7.72 10.54
C ASN A 551 -18.62 -7.22 11.07
N GLY A 552 -17.89 -6.47 10.24
CA GLY A 552 -16.62 -5.85 10.61
C GLY A 552 -15.58 -6.85 11.10
N VAL A 553 -15.14 -7.76 10.23
CA VAL A 553 -14.08 -8.71 10.57
C VAL A 553 -12.76 -7.97 10.61
N ASP A 554 -12.33 -7.58 11.80
CA ASP A 554 -11.09 -6.89 12.11
C ASP A 554 -10.90 -5.64 11.20
N ASN A 555 -9.99 -5.60 10.27
CA ASN A 555 -9.72 -4.44 9.40
C ASN A 555 -10.55 -4.41 8.10
N THR A 556 -11.68 -5.07 8.05
CA THR A 556 -12.58 -5.00 6.89
C THR A 556 -13.60 -3.87 7.07
N ALA A 557 -14.24 -3.49 5.98
CA ALA A 557 -15.35 -2.55 6.02
C ALA A 557 -16.46 -3.03 6.96
N TRP A 558 -16.94 -2.12 7.77
CA TRP A 558 -18.03 -2.39 8.70
C TRP A 558 -19.35 -2.40 7.94
N ASP A 559 -20.12 -3.42 8.17
CA ASP A 559 -21.47 -3.54 7.67
C ASP A 559 -22.32 -4.15 8.79
N ASN A 560 -23.14 -3.36 9.40
CA ASN A 560 -24.09 -3.83 10.41
C ASN A 560 -25.51 -3.86 9.84
N GLU A 561 -26.44 -4.50 10.55
CA GLU A 561 -27.83 -4.62 10.12
C GLU A 561 -28.54 -3.27 10.01
N GLU A 562 -28.10 -2.28 10.79
CA GLU A 562 -28.70 -0.95 10.83
C GLU A 562 -28.10 -0.03 9.75
N SER A 563 -26.80 -0.18 9.42
CA SER A 563 -26.11 0.65 8.44
C SER A 563 -25.12 -0.18 7.61
N PRO A 564 -25.52 -0.65 6.43
CA PRO A 564 -24.66 -1.41 5.52
C PRO A 564 -23.57 -0.57 4.86
N TYR A 565 -23.52 0.72 5.11
CA TYR A 565 -22.56 1.67 4.53
C TYR A 565 -21.58 2.20 5.58
N HIS A 566 -21.37 1.48 6.67
CA HIS A 566 -20.56 1.94 7.78
C HIS A 566 -19.07 1.97 7.39
N THR A 567 -18.40 3.10 7.57
CA THR A 567 -16.98 3.29 7.28
C THR A 567 -16.11 3.04 8.50
N GLU A 568 -14.89 2.54 8.28
CA GLU A 568 -13.90 2.28 9.35
C GLU A 568 -13.52 3.53 10.16
N ILE A 569 -13.61 4.71 9.57
CA ILE A 569 -13.20 5.98 10.17
C ILE A 569 -14.32 6.62 11.00
N VAL A 570 -15.45 5.97 11.10
CA VAL A 570 -16.60 6.44 11.90
C VAL A 570 -16.21 6.77 13.34
N LYS A 571 -15.34 5.98 13.96
CA LYS A 571 -14.88 6.22 15.34
C LYS A 571 -14.22 7.59 15.52
N SER A 572 -13.51 8.08 14.51
CA SER A 572 -12.87 9.39 14.58
C SER A 572 -13.83 10.52 14.21
N VAL A 573 -14.67 10.32 13.19
CA VAL A 573 -15.56 11.37 12.69
C VAL A 573 -16.84 11.50 13.53
N VAL A 574 -17.44 10.38 13.96
CA VAL A 574 -18.68 10.37 14.74
C VAL A 574 -18.42 10.36 16.23
N ASP A 575 -17.61 9.39 16.70
CA ASP A 575 -17.34 9.20 18.13
C ASP A 575 -16.18 10.07 18.64
N LYS A 576 -15.59 10.91 17.76
CA LYS A 576 -14.53 11.86 18.09
C LYS A 576 -13.27 11.22 18.68
N HIS A 577 -13.02 9.95 18.42
CA HIS A 577 -11.78 9.30 18.83
C HIS A 577 -10.60 9.83 18.01
N PRO A 578 -9.46 10.13 18.63
CA PRO A 578 -8.24 10.51 17.90
C PRO A 578 -7.80 9.44 16.89
N TYR A 579 -7.29 9.90 15.75
CA TYR A 579 -6.66 9.04 14.75
C TYR A 579 -5.37 8.41 15.29
N GLU A 580 -4.94 7.31 14.68
CA GLU A 580 -3.70 6.61 15.04
C GLU A 580 -2.44 7.31 14.45
N THR A 581 -2.44 8.62 14.38
CA THR A 581 -1.35 9.49 13.91
C THR A 581 -0.65 10.16 15.10
N PHE A 582 0.49 10.80 14.88
CA PHE A 582 1.19 11.56 15.92
C PHE A 582 0.34 12.71 16.45
N THR A 583 -0.35 13.43 15.57
CA THR A 583 -1.20 14.56 15.93
C THR A 583 -2.55 14.15 16.51
N GLY A 584 -2.90 12.87 16.45
CA GLY A 584 -4.24 12.39 16.78
C GLY A 584 -5.32 12.81 15.78
N ARG A 585 -4.96 13.46 14.68
CA ARG A 585 -5.83 13.98 13.61
C ARG A 585 -5.44 13.42 12.26
N GLN A 586 -6.22 13.72 11.22
CA GLN A 586 -5.76 13.53 9.85
C GLN A 586 -4.52 14.40 9.65
N GLN A 587 -3.38 13.74 9.49
CA GLN A 587 -2.08 14.42 9.51
C GLN A 587 -1.58 14.70 8.10
N PHE A 588 -1.58 15.97 7.72
CA PHE A 588 -1.08 16.42 6.42
C PHE A 588 0.32 17.04 6.50
N TYR A 589 0.72 17.54 7.66
CA TYR A 589 2.05 18.07 7.89
C TYR A 589 2.92 17.05 8.61
N ILE A 590 4.11 16.81 8.07
CA ILE A 590 5.09 15.88 8.64
C ILE A 590 6.37 16.66 8.92
N ASP A 591 6.69 16.85 10.20
CA ASP A 591 7.85 17.61 10.65
C ASP A 591 9.10 16.76 10.94
N HIS A 592 9.15 15.59 10.34
CA HIS A 592 10.33 14.73 10.40
C HIS A 592 11.46 15.32 9.53
N GLU A 593 12.72 15.25 10.01
CA GLU A 593 13.89 15.84 9.36
C GLU A 593 14.03 15.47 7.86
N TRP A 594 13.70 14.23 7.47
CA TRP A 594 13.78 13.79 6.08
C TRP A 594 12.74 14.50 5.19
N PHE A 595 11.52 14.65 5.70
CA PHE A 595 10.46 15.36 4.97
C PHE A 595 10.75 16.84 4.87
N ILE A 596 11.38 17.45 5.88
CA ILE A 596 11.84 18.83 5.85
C ILE A 596 12.96 19.00 4.82
N GLU A 597 13.95 18.10 4.80
CA GLU A 597 15.07 18.14 3.85
C GLU A 597 14.62 17.94 2.41
N PHE A 598 13.65 17.04 2.16
CA PHE A 598 13.09 16.80 0.82
C PHE A 598 12.03 17.82 0.39
N GLY A 599 11.58 18.72 1.27
CA GLY A 599 10.50 19.66 0.96
C GLY A 599 9.12 18.99 0.85
N GLU A 600 8.91 17.89 1.57
CA GLU A 600 7.73 17.05 1.52
C GLU A 600 6.90 17.09 2.81
N THR A 601 7.09 18.12 3.62
CA THR A 601 6.33 18.31 4.87
C THR A 601 4.82 18.32 4.63
N LEU A 602 4.38 18.98 3.57
CA LEU A 602 2.99 18.97 3.07
C LEU A 602 2.88 18.12 1.79
N PRO A 603 1.67 17.65 1.43
CA PRO A 603 1.45 17.07 0.10
C PRO A 603 1.89 18.06 -0.98
N THR A 604 2.66 17.59 -1.94
CA THR A 604 3.22 18.42 -3.01
C THR A 604 3.43 17.58 -4.28
N TYR A 605 3.90 18.20 -5.35
CA TYR A 605 4.35 17.55 -6.55
C TYR A 605 5.87 17.63 -6.66
N ILE A 606 6.49 16.50 -6.90
CA ILE A 606 7.89 16.39 -7.28
C ILE A 606 7.95 15.67 -8.62
N GLU A 607 8.75 16.23 -9.55
CA GLU A 607 8.87 15.65 -10.87
C GLU A 607 9.43 14.21 -10.78
N PRO A 608 8.76 13.23 -11.43
CA PRO A 608 9.25 11.86 -11.45
C PRO A 608 10.64 11.75 -12.08
N LEU A 609 11.45 10.85 -11.57
CA LEU A 609 12.75 10.57 -12.15
C LEU A 609 12.61 10.14 -13.61
N SER A 610 13.55 10.57 -14.44
CA SER A 610 13.64 10.20 -15.86
C SER A 610 15.07 9.79 -16.21
N ILE A 611 15.20 8.86 -17.14
CA ILE A 611 16.50 8.44 -17.66
C ILE A 611 16.85 9.34 -18.86
N LYS A 612 17.94 10.07 -18.73
CA LYS A 612 18.38 11.02 -19.79
C LYS A 612 18.57 10.31 -21.13
N GLY A 613 17.98 10.86 -22.19
CA GLY A 613 18.09 10.34 -23.55
C GLY A 613 16.99 9.33 -23.93
N TYR A 614 16.07 9.03 -23.02
CA TYR A 614 14.96 8.10 -23.24
C TYR A 614 13.63 8.84 -23.04
N PRO A 615 13.02 9.37 -24.12
CA PRO A 615 11.89 10.29 -24.01
C PRO A 615 10.56 9.60 -23.73
N LEU A 616 10.46 8.29 -23.93
CA LEU A 616 9.21 7.55 -23.73
C LEU A 616 9.13 7.00 -22.31
N ARG A 617 7.98 7.15 -21.67
CA ARG A 617 7.69 6.60 -20.35
C ARG A 617 6.82 5.35 -20.46
N MET A 618 7.33 4.23 -19.99
CA MET A 618 6.57 2.98 -19.98
C MET A 618 5.71 2.88 -18.70
N MET A 619 4.44 2.59 -18.91
CA MET A 619 3.47 2.27 -17.85
C MET A 619 3.04 0.82 -17.97
N MET A 620 2.64 0.24 -16.82
CA MET A 620 2.15 -1.14 -16.80
C MET A 620 0.83 -1.25 -16.03
N GLY A 621 0.00 -2.18 -16.47
CA GLY A 621 -1.27 -2.47 -15.85
C GLY A 621 -1.59 -3.96 -15.77
N HIS A 622 -2.64 -4.29 -15.02
CA HIS A 622 -3.15 -5.65 -14.95
C HIS A 622 -3.95 -6.01 -16.20
N ALA A 623 -3.75 -7.21 -16.72
CA ALA A 623 -4.54 -7.72 -17.82
C ALA A 623 -5.95 -8.15 -17.37
N ARG A 624 -6.90 -8.04 -18.30
CA ARG A 624 -8.28 -8.49 -18.07
C ARG A 624 -8.40 -10.00 -17.88
N HIS A 625 -7.62 -10.79 -18.62
CA HIS A 625 -7.70 -12.24 -18.68
C HIS A 625 -6.50 -12.94 -18.03
N GLY A 626 -5.86 -12.31 -17.06
CA GLY A 626 -4.75 -12.90 -16.34
C GLY A 626 -4.61 -12.27 -14.96
N ILE A 627 -4.08 -13.02 -14.01
CA ILE A 627 -3.78 -12.54 -12.66
C ILE A 627 -2.26 -12.58 -12.51
N HIS A 628 -1.60 -11.44 -12.76
CA HIS A 628 -0.14 -11.37 -12.84
C HIS A 628 0.41 -12.38 -13.85
N SER A 629 1.30 -13.28 -13.46
CA SER A 629 1.82 -14.35 -14.32
C SER A 629 0.93 -15.60 -14.38
N THR A 630 -0.07 -15.72 -13.52
CA THR A 630 -0.99 -16.86 -13.53
C THR A 630 -1.85 -16.85 -14.79
N TRP A 631 -1.99 -17.99 -15.45
CA TRP A 631 -2.72 -18.19 -16.71
C TRP A 631 -2.09 -17.57 -17.96
N ARG A 632 -0.84 -17.07 -17.88
CA ARG A 632 -0.15 -16.48 -19.04
C ARG A 632 0.35 -17.52 -20.06
N ASP A 633 0.41 -18.78 -19.68
CA ASP A 633 0.78 -19.91 -20.52
C ASP A 633 -0.42 -20.79 -20.92
N ASP A 634 -1.62 -20.45 -20.48
CA ASP A 634 -2.84 -21.13 -20.91
C ASP A 634 -3.23 -20.70 -22.33
N SER A 635 -3.26 -21.67 -23.26
CA SER A 635 -3.51 -21.41 -24.68
C SER A 635 -4.90 -20.83 -24.97
N PHE A 636 -5.91 -21.21 -24.19
CA PHE A 636 -7.26 -20.66 -24.34
C PHE A 636 -7.30 -19.20 -23.94
N LEU A 637 -6.72 -18.84 -22.77
CA LEU A 637 -6.66 -17.45 -22.32
C LEU A 637 -5.76 -16.59 -23.21
N LEU A 638 -4.70 -17.14 -23.77
CA LEU A 638 -3.88 -16.46 -24.76
C LEU A 638 -4.66 -16.14 -26.03
N SER A 639 -5.58 -17.02 -26.45
CA SER A 639 -6.43 -16.79 -27.65
C SER A 639 -7.42 -15.62 -27.46
N LEU A 640 -7.75 -15.25 -26.23
CA LEU A 640 -8.57 -14.05 -25.91
C LEU A 640 -7.78 -12.74 -25.98
N GLN A 641 -6.50 -12.82 -26.19
CA GLN A 641 -5.55 -11.71 -26.36
C GLN A 641 -4.79 -11.92 -27.68
N ARG A 642 -3.76 -11.12 -27.94
CA ARG A 642 -2.94 -11.31 -29.15
C ARG A 642 -2.01 -12.53 -29.10
N GLY A 643 -1.97 -13.25 -27.97
CA GLY A 643 -1.20 -14.50 -27.83
C GLY A 643 0.27 -14.32 -27.48
N GLU A 644 0.78 -13.11 -27.50
CA GLU A 644 2.18 -12.78 -27.22
C GLU A 644 2.29 -11.42 -26.51
N PRO A 645 3.44 -11.12 -25.90
CA PRO A 645 3.68 -9.83 -25.28
C PRO A 645 3.54 -8.68 -26.27
N ASP A 646 2.57 -7.79 -26.04
CA ASP A 646 2.35 -6.59 -26.84
C ASP A 646 2.55 -5.31 -25.99
N ILE A 647 2.94 -4.25 -26.64
CA ILE A 647 3.13 -2.93 -26.05
C ILE A 647 2.40 -1.87 -26.86
N TYR A 648 1.57 -1.10 -26.20
CA TYR A 648 0.79 -0.04 -26.81
C TYR A 648 1.66 1.17 -27.06
N VAL A 649 1.57 1.72 -28.29
CA VAL A 649 2.35 2.86 -28.76
C VAL A 649 1.40 3.88 -29.37
N ASN A 650 1.58 5.18 -29.08
CA ASN A 650 0.80 6.23 -29.71
C ASN A 650 1.11 6.30 -31.22
N PRO A 651 0.12 6.59 -32.09
CA PRO A 651 0.33 6.69 -33.55
C PRO A 651 1.42 7.69 -33.97
N ASP A 652 1.55 8.84 -33.30
CA ASP A 652 2.55 9.84 -33.61
C ASP A 652 3.96 9.32 -33.24
N ASP A 653 4.12 8.72 -32.09
CA ASP A 653 5.37 8.09 -31.66
C ASP A 653 5.78 6.92 -32.56
N ALA A 654 4.80 6.13 -33.02
CA ALA A 654 5.01 5.03 -33.95
C ALA A 654 5.46 5.55 -35.32
N ASN A 655 4.78 6.56 -35.89
CA ASN A 655 5.10 7.18 -37.18
C ASN A 655 6.50 7.81 -37.15
N GLU A 656 6.85 8.56 -36.11
CA GLU A 656 8.18 9.17 -35.98
C GLU A 656 9.30 8.12 -36.01
N ARG A 657 9.03 6.91 -35.55
CA ARG A 657 10.01 5.81 -35.50
C ARG A 657 9.86 4.77 -36.62
N GLY A 658 8.93 4.97 -37.50
CA GLY A 658 8.67 4.04 -38.63
C GLY A 658 8.08 2.69 -38.17
N VAL A 659 7.41 2.64 -37.01
CA VAL A 659 6.80 1.46 -36.44
C VAL A 659 5.36 1.29 -36.94
N LYS A 660 4.97 0.08 -37.29
CA LYS A 660 3.60 -0.31 -37.69
C LYS A 660 2.98 -1.25 -36.65
N ASP A 661 1.65 -1.29 -36.63
CA ASP A 661 0.93 -2.26 -35.79
C ASP A 661 1.36 -3.69 -36.17
N GLY A 662 1.68 -4.50 -35.14
CA GLY A 662 2.17 -5.86 -35.34
C GLY A 662 3.69 -6.00 -35.53
N ASP A 663 4.46 -4.91 -35.65
CA ASP A 663 5.91 -5.01 -35.76
C ASP A 663 6.53 -5.49 -34.44
N SER A 664 7.57 -6.35 -34.56
CA SER A 664 8.40 -6.70 -33.39
C SER A 664 9.38 -5.54 -33.15
N ILE A 665 9.18 -4.83 -32.03
CA ILE A 665 9.98 -3.65 -31.67
C ILE A 665 10.89 -3.90 -30.48
N ARG A 666 12.01 -3.21 -30.45
CA ARG A 666 12.95 -3.18 -29.33
C ARG A 666 12.61 -2.03 -28.41
N ILE A 667 12.38 -2.33 -27.14
CA ILE A 667 12.21 -1.37 -26.04
C ILE A 667 13.47 -1.42 -25.19
N PHE A 668 14.09 -0.27 -24.94
CA PHE A 668 15.37 -0.23 -24.25
C PHE A 668 15.64 1.09 -23.53
N ASN A 669 16.51 1.01 -22.53
CA ASN A 669 17.13 2.15 -21.87
C ASN A 669 18.53 1.76 -21.38
N SER A 670 19.17 2.57 -20.51
CA SER A 670 20.50 2.25 -19.97
C SER A 670 20.51 1.04 -19.03
N ALA A 671 19.37 0.64 -18.46
CA ALA A 671 19.28 -0.53 -17.57
C ALA A 671 19.20 -1.86 -18.35
N GLY A 672 18.57 -1.87 -19.54
CA GLY A 672 18.39 -3.08 -20.32
C GLY A 672 17.53 -2.92 -21.54
N GLU A 673 17.04 -4.07 -22.06
CA GLU A 673 16.22 -4.13 -23.27
C GLU A 673 15.29 -5.35 -23.26
N PHE A 674 14.19 -5.23 -23.96
CA PHE A 674 13.35 -6.37 -24.33
C PHE A 674 12.66 -6.14 -25.67
N PHE A 675 12.01 -7.17 -26.21
CA PHE A 675 11.27 -7.10 -27.47
C PHE A 675 9.81 -7.44 -27.24
N ALA A 676 8.91 -6.66 -27.86
CA ALA A 676 7.48 -6.90 -27.81
C ALA A 676 6.85 -6.56 -29.16
N MET A 677 5.62 -7.02 -29.39
CA MET A 677 4.84 -6.65 -30.57
C MET A 677 4.24 -5.26 -30.36
N ALA A 678 4.38 -4.38 -31.33
CA ALA A 678 3.77 -3.06 -31.30
C ALA A 678 2.25 -3.15 -31.48
N HIS A 679 1.51 -2.49 -30.58
CA HIS A 679 0.09 -2.26 -30.71
C HIS A 679 -0.16 -0.76 -30.85
N VAL A 680 -0.31 -0.30 -32.08
CA VAL A 680 -0.50 1.13 -32.35
C VAL A 680 -1.93 1.55 -31.99
N SER A 681 -2.07 2.47 -31.04
CA SER A 681 -3.38 2.86 -30.50
C SER A 681 -3.43 4.33 -30.12
N SER A 682 -4.46 5.04 -30.56
CA SER A 682 -4.78 6.41 -30.14
C SER A 682 -5.34 6.50 -28.71
N GLY A 683 -5.61 5.38 -28.05
CA GLY A 683 -5.97 5.33 -26.63
C GLY A 683 -4.80 5.61 -25.70
N ILE A 684 -3.58 5.70 -26.22
CA ILE A 684 -2.35 6.02 -25.48
C ILE A 684 -1.90 7.43 -25.87
N GLN A 685 -1.58 8.26 -24.90
CA GLN A 685 -1.07 9.61 -25.17
C GLN A 685 0.35 9.60 -25.73
N PRO A 686 0.78 10.64 -26.46
CA PRO A 686 2.17 10.78 -26.94
C PRO A 686 3.18 10.70 -25.80
N SER A 687 4.37 10.18 -26.13
CA SER A 687 5.49 9.95 -25.19
C SER A 687 5.22 8.91 -24.11
N MET A 688 4.18 8.11 -24.25
CA MET A 688 3.82 7.02 -23.33
C MET A 688 3.84 5.67 -24.06
N LEU A 689 4.35 4.65 -23.38
CA LEU A 689 4.16 3.25 -23.73
C LEU A 689 3.32 2.57 -22.64
N PHE A 690 2.51 1.60 -23.03
CA PHE A 690 1.71 0.84 -22.05
C PHE A 690 1.78 -0.65 -22.34
N MET A 691 2.02 -1.45 -21.29
CA MET A 691 2.07 -2.90 -21.40
C MET A 691 1.25 -3.55 -20.28
N TYR A 692 0.45 -4.57 -20.61
CA TYR A 692 -0.11 -5.43 -19.59
C TYR A 692 0.95 -6.39 -19.08
N HIS A 693 1.25 -6.34 -17.79
CA HIS A 693 2.34 -7.10 -17.16
C HIS A 693 2.01 -8.60 -16.98
N GLY A 694 2.94 -9.35 -16.44
CA GLY A 694 2.76 -10.74 -16.03
C GLY A 694 3.28 -11.78 -17.03
N TRP A 695 3.86 -11.35 -18.14
CA TRP A 695 4.47 -12.23 -19.12
C TRP A 695 5.78 -12.81 -18.59
N ASP A 696 6.00 -14.10 -18.79
CA ASP A 696 7.25 -14.77 -18.44
C ASP A 696 8.35 -14.47 -19.46
N PRO A 697 9.63 -14.40 -19.07
CA PRO A 697 10.76 -14.17 -19.98
C PRO A 697 10.78 -15.11 -21.18
N LYS A 698 10.35 -16.38 -21.03
CA LYS A 698 10.28 -17.38 -22.12
C LYS A 698 9.36 -16.96 -23.28
N MET A 699 8.45 -16.01 -23.05
CA MET A 699 7.52 -15.51 -24.04
C MET A 699 8.07 -14.31 -24.83
N PHE A 700 9.19 -13.77 -24.39
CA PHE A 700 9.88 -12.66 -25.04
C PHE A 700 11.02 -13.17 -25.92
N LYS A 701 11.30 -12.46 -26.99
CA LYS A 701 12.49 -12.70 -27.78
C LYS A 701 13.75 -12.59 -26.93
N HIS A 702 14.66 -13.52 -27.05
CA HIS A 702 15.89 -13.64 -26.28
C HIS A 702 15.71 -13.86 -24.77
N GLY A 703 14.51 -14.20 -24.29
CA GLY A 703 14.26 -14.47 -22.86
C GLY A 703 14.37 -13.25 -21.94
N LYS A 704 14.26 -12.04 -22.50
CA LYS A 704 14.35 -10.77 -21.75
C LYS A 704 12.97 -10.15 -21.62
N ASN A 705 12.51 -9.92 -20.41
CA ASN A 705 11.21 -9.34 -20.14
C ASN A 705 11.29 -7.83 -19.77
N PHE A 706 10.12 -7.23 -19.58
CA PHE A 706 9.97 -5.83 -19.23
C PHE A 706 10.70 -5.43 -17.91
N GLY A 707 10.93 -6.36 -17.00
CA GLY A 707 11.65 -6.08 -15.74
C GLY A 707 13.10 -5.62 -15.95
N GLU A 708 13.70 -5.89 -17.12
CA GLU A 708 15.08 -5.49 -17.40
C GLU A 708 15.22 -3.99 -17.70
N VAL A 709 14.17 -3.33 -18.14
CA VAL A 709 14.17 -1.87 -18.40
C VAL A 709 13.64 -1.04 -17.22
N ILE A 710 13.21 -1.69 -16.14
CA ILE A 710 12.75 -1.02 -14.93
C ILE A 710 13.91 -1.02 -13.94
N PRO A 711 14.62 0.11 -13.75
CA PRO A 711 15.73 0.14 -12.82
C PRO A 711 15.24 0.05 -11.37
N THR A 712 15.95 -0.72 -10.55
CA THR A 712 15.75 -0.67 -9.11
C THR A 712 16.36 0.63 -8.61
N ALA A 713 15.52 1.65 -8.46
CA ALA A 713 15.90 2.91 -7.86
C ALA A 713 14.78 3.34 -6.91
N GLY A 714 15.13 3.83 -5.75
CA GLY A 714 14.11 4.15 -4.79
C GLY A 714 14.61 4.95 -3.60
N LEU A 715 13.67 5.51 -2.88
CA LEU A 715 13.87 6.23 -1.64
C LEU A 715 13.19 5.45 -0.52
N ILE A 716 13.91 5.23 0.57
CA ILE A 716 13.35 4.71 1.81
C ILE A 716 12.88 5.90 2.62
N LYS A 717 11.60 6.00 2.89
CA LYS A 717 10.99 7.05 3.70
C LYS A 717 10.47 6.51 5.02
N PRO A 718 10.63 7.25 6.13
CA PRO A 718 9.96 6.91 7.38
C PRO A 718 8.45 7.11 7.22
N THR A 719 7.67 6.17 7.72
CA THR A 719 6.21 6.26 7.77
C THR A 719 5.72 6.05 9.17
N SER A 720 4.67 6.75 9.56
CA SER A 720 4.02 6.48 10.83
C SER A 720 3.21 5.19 10.71
N MET A 721 3.64 4.16 11.42
CA MET A 721 2.86 2.95 11.59
C MET A 721 2.27 2.95 13.00
N ALA A 722 1.04 3.51 13.10
CA ALA A 722 0.32 3.45 14.35
C ALA A 722 1.05 4.13 15.54
N GLY A 723 1.67 5.27 15.28
CA GLY A 723 2.40 6.07 16.25
C GLY A 723 3.92 5.89 16.23
N ASP A 724 4.43 4.86 15.58
CA ASP A 724 5.87 4.67 15.38
C ASP A 724 6.22 4.88 13.91
N TYR A 725 7.39 5.46 13.62
CA TYR A 725 7.88 5.51 12.26
C TYR A 725 8.34 4.11 11.82
N GLY A 726 7.63 3.56 10.84
CA GLY A 726 8.08 2.39 10.09
C GLY A 726 8.74 2.83 8.78
N HIS A 727 9.33 1.89 8.07
CA HIS A 727 10.04 2.17 6.82
C HIS A 727 9.38 1.46 5.67
N LEU A 728 9.13 2.21 4.61
CA LEU A 728 8.62 1.68 3.37
C LEU A 728 9.48 2.23 2.23
N GLY A 729 9.85 1.34 1.33
CA GLY A 729 10.59 1.73 0.15
C GLY A 729 9.67 2.01 -1.02
N TYR A 730 10.10 2.91 -1.88
CA TYR A 730 9.44 3.25 -3.12
C TYR A 730 10.37 2.95 -4.27
N GLN A 731 9.84 2.34 -5.30
CA GLN A 731 10.55 2.12 -6.53
C GLN A 731 9.87 2.92 -7.64
N PRO A 732 10.61 3.71 -8.44
CA PRO A 732 10.04 4.30 -9.63
C PRO A 732 9.75 3.18 -10.64
N LEU A 733 8.52 3.07 -11.05
CA LEU A 733 8.09 2.12 -12.07
C LEU A 733 7.97 2.79 -13.41
#